data_ffc701078e701950c624928b3fb6ac39
#
_entry.id   ffc701078e701950c624928b3fb6ac39
#
_cell.length_a   1.000
_cell.length_b   1.000
_cell.length_c   1.000
_cell.angle_alpha   90.00
_cell.angle_beta   90.00
_cell.angle_gamma   90.00
#
_symmetry.space_group_name_H-M   'P 1'
#
loop_
_entity.id
_entity.type
_entity.pdbx_description
1 polymer ?
#
loop_
_entity_poly.entity_id
_entity_poly.type
_entity_poly.pdbx_seq_one_letter_code
_entity_poly.pdbx_strand_id
1 'polypeptide(L)'
;MLDSAFRAVSEKLEQACTTRFANSYRIRSSERSLSRIPLGANPENSRTDKVNSLELLNAATKRRYPMAGNTRRSPTTTPRKPLAPKVAALIREAWWLAAVGVAVFLAMILGSYHVDDPGWSRTGLGDTLHNVGGPVGAWFADILLYLFGASAYWLILLALYLVWWGYRRIGDSQSPHHHGLGVLLLGFLLTLVASSSLEALRFFGHTLALPLYPGGALGKGIANLLHHTLGFDGATIFLLLAWGIGFSLFSGLSWIDTAEKIGGLLETGFRHALDAWHAYRDRKAGLSATSEREEIVNRERKRMKKDATVRIEVPKPVIQKSDRADHERQELLFRDIPDGQLPPLRLLDAASAMTTQIDAASLEATSRLIERKLREFGVEVKVLAAYPGPVVTRYEIEPASGVKGSQITNLSKDLARALALVSIRVVETIPGKNCMALELPNSQRQIVRLSEILGAKVYADMSSPLTMALGKDISGNPVVADLAKMPHLLVAGTTGSGKSVAINAMILSLVYKSAPADVRLIMVDPKMLELSTYEGIPHLLAPVVTDMKLAAVALNWCVVEMDKRYRLMSGVGVRNIGGLNQKIKDAEKAGQPLTNPFSITPESPERLEHMPYIVVVIDELADLMMVAGKKVEELIARLAQKARAAGIHFILATQRPSVDVITGLIKANIPTRIAFQVSSRIDSRTILDQQGAESLLGQGDMLYLPPGHGIPNRVHGAFVSDDEVHRVTAWLKDLGPPQYVEAVLEDTSADNVEDSEGTDAEADPLYDQAVALVLKSRRASISAVQRQLRIGYNRAARLIEAMEHAGLVSPMQTNGNREVLGPRHE
;
A
#
# COMPACT_ATOMS: atom_id res chain seq x y z
N MET A 1 -2.82 -45.68 -14.90
CA MET A 1 -3.73 -44.86 -15.73
C MET A 1 -4.48 -43.75 -15.00
N LEU A 2 -4.72 -43.87 -13.71
CA LEU A 2 -5.38 -42.79 -12.91
C LEU A 2 -4.45 -41.61 -12.55
N ASP A 3 -3.15 -41.81 -12.43
CA ASP A 3 -2.18 -40.75 -12.11
C ASP A 3 -1.85 -39.81 -13.29
N SER A 4 -1.96 -40.30 -14.53
CA SER A 4 -1.77 -39.47 -15.74
C SER A 4 -2.97 -38.57 -16.04
N ALA A 5 -4.16 -39.03 -15.67
CA ALA A 5 -5.39 -38.26 -15.83
C ALA A 5 -5.48 -37.11 -14.79
N PHE A 6 -4.97 -37.33 -13.58
CA PHE A 6 -4.95 -36.31 -12.52
C PHE A 6 -3.94 -35.17 -12.80
N ARG A 7 -2.79 -35.47 -13.41
CA ARG A 7 -1.82 -34.44 -13.83
C ARG A 7 -2.35 -33.59 -14.98
N ALA A 8 -3.02 -34.19 -15.95
CA ALA A 8 -3.60 -33.45 -17.07
C ALA A 8 -4.77 -32.54 -16.70
N VAL A 9 -5.52 -32.87 -15.62
CA VAL A 9 -6.57 -32.02 -15.06
C VAL A 9 -6.00 -30.90 -14.19
N SER A 10 -4.90 -31.17 -13.47
CA SER A 10 -4.20 -30.17 -12.67
C SER A 10 -3.56 -29.07 -13.52
N GLU A 11 -2.87 -29.43 -14.63
CA GLU A 11 -2.28 -28.47 -15.56
C GLU A 11 -3.32 -27.62 -16.32
N LYS A 12 -4.48 -28.21 -16.65
CA LYS A 12 -5.58 -27.44 -17.27
C LYS A 12 -6.29 -26.51 -16.30
N LEU A 13 -6.32 -26.82 -15.00
CA LEU A 13 -6.85 -25.94 -13.95
C LEU A 13 -5.89 -24.78 -13.63
N GLU A 14 -4.58 -25.01 -13.64
CA GLU A 14 -3.60 -23.94 -13.48
C GLU A 14 -3.58 -22.96 -14.66
N GLN A 15 -3.71 -23.45 -15.89
CA GLN A 15 -3.83 -22.59 -17.09
C GLN A 15 -5.16 -21.81 -17.13
N ALA A 16 -6.24 -22.35 -16.59
CA ALA A 16 -7.53 -21.66 -16.51
C ALA A 16 -7.56 -20.59 -15.40
N CYS A 17 -6.82 -20.78 -14.31
CA CYS A 17 -6.68 -19.79 -13.25
C CYS A 17 -5.80 -18.60 -13.66
N THR A 18 -4.71 -18.82 -14.39
CA THR A 18 -3.80 -17.74 -14.81
C THR A 18 -4.38 -16.82 -15.87
N THR A 19 -5.29 -17.29 -16.71
CA THR A 19 -5.94 -16.45 -17.74
C THR A 19 -7.16 -15.67 -17.24
N ARG A 20 -7.77 -16.04 -16.12
CA ARG A 20 -8.90 -15.29 -15.52
C ARG A 20 -8.51 -14.21 -14.53
N PHE A 21 -7.29 -14.25 -13.96
CA PHE A 21 -6.81 -13.25 -13.01
C PHE A 21 -6.34 -11.94 -13.65
N ALA A 22 -6.13 -11.90 -14.96
CA ALA A 22 -5.68 -10.70 -15.67
C ALA A 22 -6.79 -9.68 -16.00
N ASN A 23 -8.08 -10.04 -15.87
CA ASN A 23 -9.19 -9.19 -16.33
C ASN A 23 -10.16 -8.69 -15.25
N SER A 24 -9.91 -8.93 -13.96
CA SER A 24 -10.85 -8.54 -12.88
C SER A 24 -10.40 -7.39 -12.00
N TYR A 25 -9.27 -6.74 -12.26
CA TYR A 25 -8.78 -5.60 -11.50
C TYR A 25 -8.99 -4.26 -12.24
N ARG A 26 -10.22 -3.98 -12.62
CA ARG A 26 -10.65 -2.61 -12.89
C ARG A 26 -12.02 -2.38 -12.28
N ILE A 27 -12.10 -1.35 -11.47
CA ILE A 27 -13.30 -0.78 -10.83
C ILE A 27 -13.61 -1.37 -9.43
N ARG A 28 -13.13 -0.67 -8.39
CA ARG A 28 -13.80 -0.16 -7.20
C ARG A 28 -12.80 0.06 -6.06
N SER A 29 -12.36 1.28 -5.93
CA SER A 29 -11.83 1.79 -4.68
C SER A 29 -12.40 3.19 -4.45
N SER A 30 -13.44 3.27 -3.66
CA SER A 30 -13.73 4.47 -2.87
C SER A 30 -14.61 4.08 -1.70
N GLU A 31 -14.28 4.63 -0.54
CA GLU A 31 -15.04 4.65 0.70
C GLU A 31 -14.98 3.45 1.63
N ARG A 32 -14.08 3.56 2.61
CA ARG A 32 -14.38 3.28 4.03
C ARG A 32 -13.17 3.52 4.92
N SER A 33 -13.17 4.63 5.62
CA SER A 33 -12.53 4.69 6.95
C SER A 33 -13.09 5.89 7.70
N LEU A 34 -13.84 5.62 8.75
CA LEU A 34 -13.95 6.47 9.95
C LEU A 34 -14.83 5.75 10.95
N SER A 35 -14.23 5.22 11.98
CA SER A 35 -14.77 5.23 13.34
C SER A 35 -14.10 4.16 14.21
N ARG A 36 -13.38 4.61 15.22
CA ARG A 36 -13.43 4.12 16.61
C ARG A 36 -12.38 4.78 17.46
N ILE A 37 -12.84 5.72 18.27
CA ILE A 37 -12.15 6.20 19.47
C ILE A 37 -12.87 5.59 20.66
N PRO A 38 -12.21 4.97 21.62
CA PRO A 38 -12.82 4.59 22.90
C PRO A 38 -12.69 5.71 23.90
N LEU A 39 -13.80 5.97 24.58
CA LEU A 39 -13.95 6.76 25.81
C LEU A 39 -13.27 6.07 26.99
N GLY A 40 -12.71 6.88 27.88
CA GLY A 40 -12.37 6.43 29.23
C GLY A 40 -11.73 7.51 30.09
N ALA A 41 -12.52 8.00 31.05
CA ALA A 41 -12.14 8.54 32.36
C ALA A 41 -12.01 10.06 32.56
N ASN A 42 -12.83 10.45 33.37
CA ASN A 42 -13.40 11.59 34.10
C ASN A 42 -12.44 12.28 35.14
N PRO A 43 -12.90 13.24 35.89
CA PRO A 43 -12.69 14.69 35.75
C PRO A 43 -11.99 15.31 36.96
N GLU A 44 -11.61 16.57 36.89
CA GLU A 44 -11.80 17.58 37.97
C GLU A 44 -11.11 18.93 37.67
N ASN A 45 -11.93 19.95 37.86
CA ASN A 45 -11.62 21.31 38.34
C ASN A 45 -10.77 22.30 37.52
N SER A 46 -11.29 23.34 36.98
CA SER A 46 -11.58 24.64 37.59
C SER A 46 -11.78 25.75 36.57
N ARG A 47 -12.91 26.40 36.72
CA ARG A 47 -13.24 27.84 36.64
C ARG A 47 -12.43 28.76 35.71
N THR A 48 -13.25 29.45 34.97
CA THR A 48 -13.41 30.91 34.75
C THR A 48 -12.98 31.49 33.41
N ASP A 49 -13.99 32.09 32.80
CA ASP A 49 -14.00 33.29 31.96
C ASP A 49 -13.25 33.34 30.63
N LYS A 50 -14.01 33.31 29.54
CA LYS A 50 -14.28 34.48 28.69
C LYS A 50 -15.27 34.17 27.56
N VAL A 51 -16.38 34.87 27.71
CA VAL A 51 -17.44 35.08 26.72
C VAL A 51 -16.95 36.01 25.60
N ASN A 52 -17.56 35.90 24.44
CA ASN A 52 -17.61 36.82 23.31
C ASN A 52 -16.46 36.85 22.28
N SER A 53 -16.71 36.27 21.15
CA SER A 53 -16.38 36.85 19.83
C SER A 53 -16.64 35.88 18.66
N LEU A 54 -17.87 35.41 18.46
CA LEU A 54 -18.25 34.66 17.23
C LEU A 54 -19.70 34.90 16.78
N GLU A 55 -20.28 36.06 17.13
CA GLU A 55 -21.62 36.46 16.67
C GLU A 55 -21.64 37.66 15.72
N LEU A 56 -20.53 38.09 15.10
CA LEU A 56 -20.46 39.34 14.31
C LEU A 56 -19.99 39.15 12.85
N LEU A 57 -20.10 37.96 12.26
CA LEU A 57 -19.70 37.76 10.84
C LEU A 57 -20.76 37.13 9.93
N ASN A 58 -22.07 37.19 10.29
CA ASN A 58 -23.13 36.67 9.43
C ASN A 58 -24.21 37.68 9.04
N ALA A 59 -23.88 38.98 9.02
CA ALA A 59 -24.84 40.04 8.67
C ALA A 59 -24.30 41.06 7.66
N ALA A 60 -23.76 40.60 6.52
CA ALA A 60 -23.52 41.51 5.38
C ALA A 60 -23.36 40.68 4.09
N THR A 61 -24.45 40.31 3.43
CA THR A 61 -24.57 40.28 1.96
C THR A 61 -25.99 39.83 1.56
N LYS A 62 -26.94 40.69 1.74
CA LYS A 62 -28.21 40.65 0.97
C LYS A 62 -28.45 42.02 0.39
N ARG A 63 -28.14 42.26 -0.89
CA ARG A 63 -28.74 43.27 -1.73
C ARG A 63 -29.09 42.66 -3.07
N ARG A 64 -30.37 42.51 -3.24
CA ARG A 64 -31.37 42.74 -4.25
C ARG A 64 -30.88 43.17 -5.64
N TYR A 65 -31.38 42.51 -6.66
CA TYR A 65 -32.05 43.13 -7.83
C TYR A 65 -33.19 42.25 -8.35
N PRO A 66 -34.33 42.81 -8.78
CA PRO A 66 -35.49 42.10 -9.28
C PRO A 66 -35.55 42.12 -10.84
N MET A 67 -35.99 41.03 -11.44
CA MET A 67 -36.56 41.08 -12.78
C MET A 67 -37.78 40.16 -12.87
N ALA A 68 -38.85 40.73 -13.39
CA ALA A 68 -40.14 40.15 -13.64
C ALA A 68 -40.18 39.36 -14.95
N GLY A 69 -41.01 38.35 -15.02
CA GLY A 69 -41.23 37.61 -16.27
C GLY A 69 -42.15 36.42 -16.12
N ASN A 70 -43.40 36.68 -16.13
CA ASN A 70 -44.58 35.93 -16.68
C ASN A 70 -44.77 34.43 -16.43
N THR A 71 -45.80 34.22 -15.76
CA THR A 71 -46.55 33.09 -15.24
C THR A 71 -47.24 32.21 -16.28
N ARG A 72 -47.16 30.88 -16.07
CA ARG A 72 -48.30 29.98 -16.32
C ARG A 72 -48.59 29.21 -15.05
N ARG A 73 -49.75 29.40 -14.47
CA ARG A 73 -50.31 28.73 -13.30
C ARG A 73 -50.66 27.29 -13.64
N SER A 74 -50.06 26.32 -12.94
CA SER A 74 -50.58 24.97 -12.72
C SER A 74 -51.11 24.86 -11.29
N PRO A 75 -52.11 24.01 -10.99
CA PRO A 75 -52.88 24.07 -9.74
C PRO A 75 -52.03 23.63 -8.54
N THR A 76 -52.05 24.46 -7.54
CA THR A 76 -51.43 24.29 -6.24
C THR A 76 -52.12 23.18 -5.44
N THR A 77 -51.46 22.05 -5.33
CA THR A 77 -51.68 21.10 -4.20
C THR A 77 -50.97 21.70 -2.99
N THR A 78 -51.74 22.11 -2.00
CA THR A 78 -51.26 22.57 -0.68
C THR A 78 -50.36 21.50 -0.05
N PRO A 79 -49.10 21.82 0.36
CA PRO A 79 -48.30 20.86 1.08
C PRO A 79 -48.90 20.66 2.46
N ARG A 80 -49.30 19.43 2.77
CA ARG A 80 -49.66 19.02 4.14
C ARG A 80 -48.52 19.33 5.08
N LYS A 81 -48.78 20.08 6.17
CA LYS A 81 -47.79 20.37 7.22
C LYS A 81 -47.18 19.04 7.70
N PRO A 82 -45.87 18.93 7.79
CA PRO A 82 -45.23 17.72 8.36
C PRO A 82 -45.68 17.57 9.80
N LEU A 83 -46.06 16.35 10.17
CA LEU A 83 -46.40 15.96 11.55
C LEU A 83 -45.23 16.25 12.50
N ALA A 84 -45.50 16.66 13.73
CA ALA A 84 -44.48 16.87 14.75
C ALA A 84 -43.61 15.62 14.90
N PRO A 85 -42.26 15.75 15.01
CA PRO A 85 -41.35 14.61 14.96
C PRO A 85 -41.65 13.51 16.00
N LYS A 86 -42.17 13.88 17.18
CA LYS A 86 -42.58 12.91 18.21
C LYS A 86 -43.81 12.08 17.79
N VAL A 87 -44.80 12.69 17.11
CA VAL A 87 -45.98 12.00 16.62
C VAL A 87 -45.63 11.07 15.47
N ALA A 88 -44.74 11.46 14.59
CA ALA A 88 -44.23 10.59 13.51
C ALA A 88 -43.45 9.37 14.05
N ALA A 89 -42.73 9.52 15.15
CA ALA A 89 -42.03 8.41 15.81
C ALA A 89 -43.04 7.42 16.42
N LEU A 90 -44.02 7.90 17.18
CA LEU A 90 -45.08 7.04 17.78
C LEU A 90 -45.89 6.28 16.73
N ILE A 91 -46.23 6.92 15.60
CA ILE A 91 -46.89 6.26 14.48
C ILE A 91 -46.04 5.11 13.91
N ARG A 92 -44.71 5.32 13.77
CA ARG A 92 -43.78 4.27 13.30
C ARG A 92 -43.69 3.09 14.26
N GLU A 93 -43.63 3.36 15.56
CA GLU A 93 -43.63 2.31 16.59
C GLU A 93 -44.94 1.54 16.58
N ALA A 94 -46.08 2.22 16.43
CA ALA A 94 -47.39 1.58 16.33
C ALA A 94 -47.49 0.66 15.11
N TRP A 95 -47.03 1.10 13.95
CA TRP A 95 -46.93 0.28 12.73
C TRP A 95 -46.00 -0.92 12.90
N TRP A 96 -44.91 -0.77 13.62
CA TRP A 96 -43.98 -1.87 13.90
C TRP A 96 -44.63 -2.90 14.82
N LEU A 97 -45.31 -2.49 15.90
CA LEU A 97 -46.04 -3.38 16.79
C LEU A 97 -47.17 -4.11 16.05
N ALA A 98 -47.89 -3.44 15.16
CA ALA A 98 -48.90 -4.06 14.31
C ALA A 98 -48.28 -5.13 13.38
N ALA A 99 -47.11 -4.88 12.80
CA ALA A 99 -46.39 -5.83 11.96
C ALA A 99 -45.95 -7.07 12.77
N VAL A 100 -45.47 -6.89 13.99
CA VAL A 100 -45.15 -7.99 14.92
C VAL A 100 -46.42 -8.83 15.22
N GLY A 101 -47.54 -8.18 15.52
CA GLY A 101 -48.80 -8.86 15.75
C GLY A 101 -49.26 -9.69 14.55
N VAL A 102 -49.15 -9.14 13.35
CA VAL A 102 -49.46 -9.87 12.08
C VAL A 102 -48.52 -11.04 11.86
N ALA A 103 -47.23 -10.90 12.13
CA ALA A 103 -46.26 -11.98 11.98
C ALA A 103 -46.54 -13.16 12.92
N VAL A 104 -46.83 -12.84 14.19
CA VAL A 104 -47.19 -13.84 15.20
C VAL A 104 -48.52 -14.52 14.82
N PHE A 105 -49.50 -13.75 14.39
CA PHE A 105 -50.80 -14.30 13.98
C PHE A 105 -50.65 -15.23 12.76
N LEU A 106 -49.90 -14.83 11.72
CA LEU A 106 -49.65 -15.68 10.55
C LEU A 106 -48.91 -16.97 10.93
N ALA A 107 -47.93 -16.88 11.81
CA ALA A 107 -47.20 -18.06 12.29
C ALA A 107 -48.10 -19.02 13.06
N MET A 108 -48.99 -18.49 13.89
CA MET A 108 -49.94 -19.29 14.67
C MET A 108 -50.98 -19.98 13.78
N ILE A 109 -51.61 -19.25 12.86
CA ILE A 109 -52.69 -19.82 12.03
C ILE A 109 -52.20 -20.85 11.03
N LEU A 110 -51.03 -20.59 10.39
CA LEU A 110 -50.43 -21.51 9.43
C LEU A 110 -49.77 -22.71 10.14
N GLY A 111 -49.17 -22.50 11.32
CA GLY A 111 -48.54 -23.57 12.11
C GLY A 111 -49.53 -24.53 12.79
N SER A 112 -50.74 -24.07 13.07
CA SER A 112 -51.83 -24.87 13.68
C SER A 112 -52.93 -25.28 12.69
N TYR A 113 -52.63 -25.22 11.38
CA TYR A 113 -53.59 -25.63 10.36
C TYR A 113 -53.94 -27.12 10.49
N HIS A 114 -55.23 -27.44 10.50
CA HIS A 114 -55.72 -28.82 10.49
C HIS A 114 -56.80 -28.99 9.41
N VAL A 115 -56.79 -30.14 8.74
CA VAL A 115 -57.69 -30.41 7.59
C VAL A 115 -59.14 -30.49 7.97
N ASP A 116 -59.44 -30.88 9.22
CA ASP A 116 -60.83 -31.09 9.74
C ASP A 116 -61.49 -29.77 10.20
N ASP A 117 -60.68 -28.66 10.30
CA ASP A 117 -61.25 -27.36 10.67
C ASP A 117 -62.09 -26.75 9.54
N PRO A 118 -63.17 -25.99 9.89
CA PRO A 118 -64.00 -25.31 8.92
C PRO A 118 -63.16 -24.19 8.26
N GLY A 119 -63.02 -24.24 6.95
CA GLY A 119 -62.26 -23.28 6.12
C GLY A 119 -63.09 -22.66 5.01
N TRP A 120 -62.42 -21.88 4.14
CA TRP A 120 -63.03 -21.33 2.92
C TRP A 120 -63.34 -22.42 1.86
N SER A 121 -62.49 -23.44 1.78
CA SER A 121 -62.62 -24.49 0.78
C SER A 121 -63.43 -25.70 1.25
N ARG A 122 -63.76 -25.77 2.55
CA ARG A 122 -64.41 -26.95 3.19
C ARG A 122 -65.38 -26.56 4.33
N THR A 123 -66.47 -27.30 4.45
CA THR A 123 -67.30 -27.27 5.60
C THR A 123 -66.80 -28.30 6.61
N GLY A 124 -66.28 -27.83 7.79
CA GLY A 124 -65.76 -28.73 8.85
C GLY A 124 -66.62 -29.92 9.21
N LEU A 125 -65.93 -31.05 9.45
CA LEU A 125 -66.61 -32.33 9.79
C LEU A 125 -66.59 -32.63 11.28
N GLY A 126 -66.14 -31.74 12.17
CA GLY A 126 -66.02 -31.98 13.60
C GLY A 126 -66.44 -30.82 14.47
N ASP A 127 -66.87 -31.15 15.70
CA ASP A 127 -67.25 -30.16 16.75
C ASP A 127 -66.06 -29.49 17.45
N THR A 128 -64.85 -29.94 17.17
CA THR A 128 -63.62 -29.42 17.79
C THR A 128 -62.77 -28.65 16.81
N LEU A 129 -62.49 -27.34 17.07
CA LEU A 129 -61.65 -26.48 16.30
C LEU A 129 -60.19 -26.63 16.79
N HIS A 130 -59.28 -27.00 15.88
CA HIS A 130 -57.85 -27.23 16.22
C HIS A 130 -56.98 -26.00 15.97
N ASN A 131 -57.38 -25.09 15.08
CA ASN A 131 -56.60 -23.90 14.77
C ASN A 131 -56.60 -22.91 15.94
N VAL A 132 -55.38 -22.54 16.41
CA VAL A 132 -55.16 -21.62 17.54
C VAL A 132 -55.71 -20.21 17.27
N GLY A 133 -55.85 -19.83 16.03
CA GLY A 133 -56.42 -18.54 15.59
C GLY A 133 -57.98 -18.54 15.56
N GLY A 134 -58.64 -19.60 16.03
CA GLY A 134 -60.08 -19.74 16.00
C GLY A 134 -60.64 -19.90 14.57
N PRO A 135 -61.97 -19.76 14.39
CA PRO A 135 -62.65 -19.95 13.09
C PRO A 135 -62.09 -19.01 12.03
N VAL A 136 -61.74 -17.77 12.42
CA VAL A 136 -61.15 -16.76 11.50
C VAL A 136 -59.75 -17.18 11.08
N GLY A 137 -58.94 -17.71 12.02
CA GLY A 137 -57.61 -18.22 11.74
C GLY A 137 -57.64 -19.43 10.80
N ALA A 138 -58.55 -20.39 11.04
CA ALA A 138 -58.71 -21.55 10.17
C ALA A 138 -59.14 -21.16 8.76
N TRP A 139 -60.05 -20.18 8.62
CA TRP A 139 -60.51 -19.66 7.34
C TRP A 139 -59.38 -18.94 6.53
N PHE A 140 -58.59 -18.09 7.18
CA PHE A 140 -57.45 -17.43 6.54
C PHE A 140 -56.36 -18.43 6.19
N ALA A 141 -56.02 -19.38 7.07
CA ALA A 141 -55.01 -20.38 6.78
C ALA A 141 -55.40 -21.26 5.58
N ASP A 142 -56.68 -21.66 5.52
CA ASP A 142 -57.23 -22.43 4.41
C ASP A 142 -57.12 -21.67 3.07
N ILE A 143 -57.49 -20.40 2.99
CA ILE A 143 -57.35 -19.55 1.79
C ILE A 143 -55.88 -19.48 1.34
N LEU A 144 -54.95 -19.20 2.26
CA LEU A 144 -53.53 -19.02 1.92
C LEU A 144 -52.95 -20.33 1.40
N LEU A 145 -53.22 -21.45 2.07
CA LEU A 145 -52.75 -22.76 1.63
C LEU A 145 -53.47 -23.26 0.36
N TYR A 146 -54.75 -22.89 0.16
CA TYR A 146 -55.45 -23.18 -1.09
C TYR A 146 -54.87 -22.47 -2.29
N LEU A 147 -54.45 -21.18 -2.13
CA LEU A 147 -53.91 -20.36 -3.20
C LEU A 147 -52.44 -20.71 -3.51
N PHE A 148 -51.61 -20.85 -2.48
CA PHE A 148 -50.16 -20.95 -2.62
C PHE A 148 -49.53 -22.28 -2.21
N GLY A 149 -50.33 -23.25 -1.70
CA GLY A 149 -49.82 -24.50 -1.16
C GLY A 149 -48.91 -24.28 0.03
N ALA A 150 -47.88 -25.12 0.22
CA ALA A 150 -46.88 -24.97 1.26
C ALA A 150 -46.05 -23.69 1.12
N SER A 151 -45.97 -23.10 -0.07
CA SER A 151 -45.31 -21.82 -0.31
C SER A 151 -46.00 -20.67 0.45
N ALA A 152 -47.21 -20.82 0.99
CA ALA A 152 -47.84 -19.83 1.88
C ALA A 152 -47.00 -19.50 3.13
N TYR A 153 -46.11 -20.42 3.59
CA TYR A 153 -45.21 -20.16 4.71
C TYR A 153 -44.17 -19.05 4.43
N TRP A 154 -43.90 -18.70 3.15
CA TRP A 154 -43.10 -17.51 2.81
C TRP A 154 -43.67 -16.20 3.35
N LEU A 155 -45.02 -16.14 3.57
CA LEU A 155 -45.68 -14.97 4.17
C LEU A 155 -45.20 -14.72 5.61
N ILE A 156 -44.90 -15.78 6.37
CA ILE A 156 -44.30 -15.64 7.70
C ILE A 156 -42.92 -15.02 7.60
N LEU A 157 -42.12 -15.47 6.64
CA LEU A 157 -40.77 -14.90 6.41
C LEU A 157 -40.82 -13.44 5.96
N LEU A 158 -41.80 -13.07 5.11
CA LEU A 158 -42.04 -11.67 4.74
C LEU A 158 -42.39 -10.84 5.99
N ALA A 159 -43.33 -11.33 6.82
CA ALA A 159 -43.73 -10.60 8.01
C ALA A 159 -42.56 -10.42 8.99
N LEU A 160 -41.76 -11.47 9.23
CA LEU A 160 -40.55 -11.40 10.06
C LEU A 160 -39.49 -10.42 9.45
N TYR A 161 -39.34 -10.45 8.14
CA TYR A 161 -38.45 -9.53 7.46
C TYR A 161 -38.91 -8.07 7.58
N LEU A 162 -40.20 -7.78 7.45
CA LEU A 162 -40.78 -6.46 7.63
C LEU A 162 -40.63 -5.97 9.08
N VAL A 163 -40.76 -6.84 10.07
CA VAL A 163 -40.51 -6.54 11.49
C VAL A 163 -39.04 -6.15 11.68
N TRP A 164 -38.11 -6.96 11.17
CA TRP A 164 -36.68 -6.69 11.25
C TRP A 164 -36.27 -5.41 10.48
N TRP A 165 -36.82 -5.20 9.30
CA TRP A 165 -36.60 -3.98 8.49
C TRP A 165 -37.16 -2.74 9.20
N GLY A 166 -38.33 -2.83 9.79
CA GLY A 166 -38.94 -1.77 10.60
C GLY A 166 -38.10 -1.41 11.82
N TYR A 167 -37.57 -2.42 12.53
CA TYR A 167 -36.69 -2.23 13.69
C TYR A 167 -35.42 -1.47 13.32
N ARG A 168 -34.75 -1.82 12.22
CA ARG A 168 -33.56 -1.10 11.72
C ARG A 168 -33.85 0.36 11.37
N ARG A 169 -35.04 0.66 10.85
CA ARG A 169 -35.44 2.00 10.46
C ARG A 169 -35.75 2.93 11.65
N ILE A 170 -35.97 2.38 12.82
CA ILE A 170 -36.17 3.15 14.06
C ILE A 170 -34.83 3.66 14.59
N GLY A 171 -33.72 2.93 14.36
CA GLY A 171 -32.38 3.24 14.86
C GLY A 171 -31.51 4.14 13.96
N ASP A 172 -31.70 4.16 12.62
CA ASP A 172 -30.82 4.83 11.67
C ASP A 172 -31.56 5.79 10.75
N SER A 173 -31.44 7.10 11.00
CA SER A 173 -32.04 8.16 10.19
C SER A 173 -31.18 8.66 9.01
N GLN A 174 -30.02 8.06 8.71
CA GLN A 174 -29.04 8.60 7.76
C GLN A 174 -28.43 7.65 6.72
N SER A 175 -28.99 6.50 6.41
CA SER A 175 -28.43 5.66 5.35
C SER A 175 -29.25 5.70 4.06
N PRO A 176 -28.67 6.16 2.89
CA PRO A 176 -29.41 6.32 1.62
C PRO A 176 -29.48 5.07 0.73
N HIS A 177 -29.12 3.89 1.17
CA HIS A 177 -29.08 2.68 0.35
C HIS A 177 -30.12 1.64 0.78
N HIS A 178 -31.40 1.95 0.60
CA HIS A 178 -32.45 0.95 0.74
C HIS A 178 -33.22 0.82 -0.57
N HIS A 179 -33.27 -0.41 -1.11
CA HIS A 179 -34.22 -0.78 -2.15
C HIS A 179 -35.60 -0.30 -1.74
N GLY A 180 -36.30 0.41 -2.61
CA GLY A 180 -37.64 0.92 -2.31
C GLY A 180 -38.57 -0.23 -1.93
N LEU A 181 -39.49 -0.03 -0.99
CA LEU A 181 -40.49 -1.03 -0.55
C LEU A 181 -41.14 -1.75 -1.74
N GLY A 182 -41.33 -1.05 -2.86
CA GLY A 182 -41.87 -1.63 -4.08
C GLY A 182 -41.01 -2.72 -4.70
N VAL A 183 -39.67 -2.59 -4.69
CA VAL A 183 -38.74 -3.61 -5.21
C VAL A 183 -38.74 -4.83 -4.32
N LEU A 184 -38.79 -4.64 -2.99
CA LEU A 184 -38.87 -5.72 -2.02
C LEU A 184 -40.16 -6.52 -2.19
N LEU A 185 -41.33 -5.85 -2.29
CA LEU A 185 -42.64 -6.51 -2.47
C LEU A 185 -42.72 -7.23 -3.82
N LEU A 186 -42.15 -6.64 -4.88
CA LEU A 186 -42.08 -7.27 -6.21
C LEU A 186 -41.19 -8.51 -6.18
N GLY A 187 -40.03 -8.43 -5.52
CA GLY A 187 -39.13 -9.56 -5.30
C GLY A 187 -39.78 -10.69 -4.52
N PHE A 188 -40.50 -10.35 -3.44
CA PHE A 188 -41.28 -11.31 -2.65
C PHE A 188 -42.40 -11.97 -3.44
N LEU A 189 -43.20 -11.22 -4.20
CA LEU A 189 -44.27 -11.75 -5.04
C LEU A 189 -43.69 -12.71 -6.08
N LEU A 190 -42.60 -12.36 -6.72
CA LEU A 190 -41.92 -13.23 -7.68
C LEU A 190 -41.41 -14.51 -7.02
N THR A 191 -40.85 -14.44 -5.81
CA THR A 191 -40.38 -15.58 -5.04
C THR A 191 -41.55 -16.51 -4.67
N LEU A 192 -42.66 -15.95 -4.20
CA LEU A 192 -43.86 -16.68 -3.80
C LEU A 192 -44.50 -17.42 -4.98
N VAL A 193 -44.66 -16.74 -6.10
CA VAL A 193 -45.25 -17.29 -7.33
C VAL A 193 -44.33 -18.36 -7.94
N ALA A 194 -43.01 -18.11 -8.02
CA ALA A 194 -42.07 -19.08 -8.56
C ALA A 194 -41.95 -20.33 -7.64
N SER A 195 -41.93 -20.13 -6.31
CA SER A 195 -41.90 -21.21 -5.32
C SER A 195 -43.15 -22.09 -5.41
N SER A 196 -44.36 -21.50 -5.40
CA SER A 196 -45.61 -22.27 -5.52
C SER A 196 -45.74 -23.02 -6.83
N SER A 197 -45.25 -22.42 -7.95
CA SER A 197 -45.25 -23.09 -9.25
C SER A 197 -44.24 -24.24 -9.31
N LEU A 198 -43.08 -24.09 -8.70
CA LEU A 198 -42.07 -25.13 -8.59
C LEU A 198 -42.53 -26.28 -7.72
N GLU A 199 -43.21 -25.97 -6.59
CA GLU A 199 -43.87 -26.94 -5.73
C GLU A 199 -44.88 -27.77 -6.51
N ALA A 200 -45.75 -27.14 -7.30
CA ALA A 200 -46.75 -27.81 -8.10
C ALA A 200 -46.12 -28.67 -9.23
N LEU A 201 -44.97 -28.32 -9.74
CA LEU A 201 -44.28 -29.00 -10.86
C LEU A 201 -43.45 -30.22 -10.41
N ARG A 202 -42.79 -30.14 -9.23
CA ARG A 202 -41.76 -31.13 -8.82
C ARG A 202 -42.11 -31.91 -7.55
N PHE A 203 -42.98 -31.42 -6.67
CA PHE A 203 -43.19 -32.01 -5.35
C PHE A 203 -44.52 -32.77 -5.29
N PHE A 204 -44.68 -33.84 -6.05
CA PHE A 204 -45.90 -34.65 -6.15
C PHE A 204 -46.15 -35.62 -4.97
N GLY A 205 -45.32 -35.70 -3.96
CA GLY A 205 -45.33 -36.77 -2.97
C GLY A 205 -45.24 -36.36 -1.51
N HIS A 206 -45.48 -35.11 -1.15
CA HIS A 206 -45.39 -34.73 0.25
C HIS A 206 -46.65 -35.07 1.07
N THR A 207 -46.44 -35.62 2.27
CA THR A 207 -47.41 -36.00 3.30
C THR A 207 -48.02 -34.78 4.04
N LEU A 208 -47.81 -33.57 3.52
CA LEU A 208 -48.47 -32.38 4.08
C LEU A 208 -49.97 -32.40 3.70
N ALA A 209 -50.81 -32.33 4.70
CA ALA A 209 -52.26 -32.26 4.52
C ALA A 209 -52.65 -30.86 4.03
N LEU A 210 -52.61 -30.65 2.69
CA LEU A 210 -52.97 -29.39 2.03
C LEU A 210 -54.42 -29.39 1.57
N PRO A 211 -55.08 -28.21 1.49
CA PRO A 211 -56.49 -28.10 1.06
C PRO A 211 -56.73 -28.58 -0.39
N LEU A 212 -55.77 -28.38 -1.28
CA LEU A 212 -55.95 -28.67 -2.72
C LEU A 212 -54.76 -29.51 -3.24
N TYR A 213 -53.76 -28.89 -3.84
CA TYR A 213 -52.61 -29.55 -4.44
C TYR A 213 -51.33 -28.91 -3.90
N PRO A 214 -50.16 -29.59 -4.00
CA PRO A 214 -48.88 -28.92 -3.80
C PRO A 214 -48.79 -27.68 -4.67
N GLY A 215 -48.36 -26.56 -4.09
CA GLY A 215 -48.30 -25.28 -4.78
C GLY A 215 -49.62 -24.52 -4.95
N GLY A 216 -50.73 -25.07 -4.49
CA GLY A 216 -52.05 -24.46 -4.52
C GLY A 216 -52.61 -24.20 -5.94
N ALA A 217 -53.72 -23.47 -5.99
CA ALA A 217 -54.39 -23.15 -7.27
C ALA A 217 -53.57 -22.28 -8.19
N LEU A 218 -52.87 -21.26 -7.67
CA LEU A 218 -52.01 -20.35 -8.44
C LEU A 218 -50.77 -21.08 -8.97
N GLY A 219 -50.11 -21.84 -8.11
CA GLY A 219 -48.89 -22.55 -8.51
C GLY A 219 -49.18 -23.58 -9.60
N LYS A 220 -50.27 -24.34 -9.47
CA LYS A 220 -50.69 -25.32 -10.49
C LYS A 220 -51.04 -24.67 -11.84
N GLY A 221 -51.75 -23.53 -11.82
CA GLY A 221 -52.12 -22.77 -13.02
C GLY A 221 -50.90 -22.32 -13.81
N ILE A 222 -49.93 -21.72 -13.15
CA ILE A 222 -48.71 -21.21 -13.75
C ILE A 222 -47.79 -22.38 -14.17
N ALA A 223 -47.67 -23.41 -13.32
CA ALA A 223 -46.85 -24.59 -13.65
C ALA A 223 -47.39 -25.29 -14.93
N ASN A 224 -48.70 -25.44 -15.08
CA ASN A 224 -49.31 -26.00 -16.29
C ASN A 224 -49.02 -25.13 -17.54
N LEU A 225 -49.18 -23.82 -17.43
CA LEU A 225 -48.91 -22.88 -18.49
C LEU A 225 -47.42 -23.00 -18.98
N LEU A 226 -46.49 -22.96 -18.01
CA LEU A 226 -45.07 -23.09 -18.32
C LEU A 226 -44.66 -24.47 -18.81
N HIS A 227 -45.29 -25.54 -18.30
CA HIS A 227 -45.09 -26.91 -18.77
C HIS A 227 -45.50 -27.07 -20.23
N HIS A 228 -46.64 -26.49 -20.62
CA HIS A 228 -47.13 -26.56 -22.03
C HIS A 228 -46.21 -25.72 -22.99
N THR A 229 -45.63 -24.65 -22.52
CA THR A 229 -44.81 -23.76 -23.39
C THR A 229 -43.32 -24.12 -23.44
N LEU A 230 -42.72 -24.49 -22.30
CA LEU A 230 -41.29 -24.74 -22.15
C LEU A 230 -40.94 -26.20 -21.87
N GLY A 231 -41.92 -27.07 -21.73
CA GLY A 231 -41.69 -28.45 -21.31
C GLY A 231 -41.35 -28.54 -19.81
N PHE A 232 -41.17 -29.76 -19.29
CA PHE A 232 -40.96 -29.99 -17.84
C PHE A 232 -39.65 -29.42 -17.30
N ASP A 233 -38.54 -29.68 -18.02
CA ASP A 233 -37.21 -29.24 -17.58
C ASP A 233 -36.98 -27.76 -17.88
N GLY A 234 -37.48 -27.23 -19.00
CA GLY A 234 -37.43 -25.80 -19.32
C GLY A 234 -38.21 -24.96 -18.31
N ALA A 235 -39.42 -25.38 -17.92
CA ALA A 235 -40.24 -24.74 -16.93
C ALA A 235 -39.53 -24.74 -15.54
N THR A 236 -38.87 -25.86 -15.20
CA THR A 236 -38.14 -25.96 -13.94
C THR A 236 -36.97 -24.96 -13.88
N ILE A 237 -36.15 -24.88 -14.94
CA ILE A 237 -35.01 -23.96 -15.00
C ILE A 237 -35.52 -22.51 -14.94
N PHE A 238 -36.57 -22.19 -15.68
CA PHE A 238 -37.17 -20.86 -15.67
C PHE A 238 -37.67 -20.47 -14.30
N LEU A 239 -38.38 -21.36 -13.60
CA LEU A 239 -38.91 -21.12 -12.25
C LEU A 239 -37.79 -20.99 -11.23
N LEU A 240 -36.71 -21.78 -11.32
CA LEU A 240 -35.55 -21.65 -10.43
C LEU A 240 -34.84 -20.30 -10.63
N LEU A 241 -34.69 -19.85 -11.87
CA LEU A 241 -34.13 -18.53 -12.16
C LEU A 241 -35.03 -17.41 -11.61
N ALA A 242 -36.34 -17.50 -11.85
CA ALA A 242 -37.32 -16.53 -11.37
C ALA A 242 -37.32 -16.49 -9.82
N TRP A 243 -37.25 -17.65 -9.16
CA TRP A 243 -37.13 -17.76 -7.70
C TRP A 243 -35.82 -17.14 -7.22
N GLY A 244 -34.68 -17.43 -7.87
CA GLY A 244 -33.36 -16.86 -7.53
C GLY A 244 -33.33 -15.34 -7.66
N ILE A 245 -33.88 -14.79 -8.73
CA ILE A 245 -34.00 -13.35 -8.96
C ILE A 245 -34.93 -12.72 -7.91
N GLY A 246 -36.11 -13.32 -7.71
CA GLY A 246 -37.08 -12.86 -6.74
C GLY A 246 -36.51 -12.83 -5.32
N PHE A 247 -35.86 -13.91 -4.90
CA PHE A 247 -35.21 -14.03 -3.61
C PHE A 247 -34.08 -13.01 -3.40
N SER A 248 -33.27 -12.74 -4.43
CA SER A 248 -32.24 -11.71 -4.39
C SER A 248 -32.84 -10.30 -4.21
N LEU A 249 -33.90 -9.98 -4.95
CA LEU A 249 -34.62 -8.71 -4.83
C LEU A 249 -35.33 -8.55 -3.48
N PHE A 250 -35.90 -9.64 -2.95
CA PHE A 250 -36.57 -9.66 -1.66
C PHE A 250 -35.62 -9.54 -0.48
N SER A 251 -34.56 -10.37 -0.46
CA SER A 251 -33.62 -10.45 0.67
C SER A 251 -32.48 -9.42 0.61
N GLY A 252 -32.24 -8.86 -0.58
CA GLY A 252 -31.07 -8.00 -0.83
C GLY A 252 -29.73 -8.77 -0.86
N LEU A 253 -29.77 -10.09 -0.89
CA LEU A 253 -28.58 -10.94 -0.96
C LEU A 253 -28.02 -10.96 -2.37
N SER A 254 -26.72 -10.70 -2.50
CA SER A 254 -25.98 -10.93 -3.74
C SER A 254 -25.55 -12.40 -3.81
N TRP A 255 -25.94 -13.09 -4.88
CA TRP A 255 -25.51 -14.47 -5.13
C TRP A 255 -23.99 -14.57 -5.32
N ILE A 256 -23.36 -13.51 -5.88
CA ILE A 256 -21.91 -13.45 -6.09
C ILE A 256 -21.19 -13.36 -4.74
N ASP A 257 -21.60 -12.45 -3.86
CA ASP A 257 -20.99 -12.32 -2.52
C ASP A 257 -21.21 -13.57 -1.67
N THR A 258 -22.36 -14.22 -1.84
CA THR A 258 -22.68 -15.48 -1.15
C THR A 258 -21.81 -16.62 -1.64
N ALA A 259 -21.62 -16.74 -2.96
CA ALA A 259 -20.72 -17.73 -3.56
C ALA A 259 -19.27 -17.49 -3.16
N GLU A 260 -18.83 -16.23 -3.07
CA GLU A 260 -17.49 -15.87 -2.60
C GLU A 260 -17.27 -16.27 -1.13
N LYS A 261 -18.24 -16.02 -0.26
CA LYS A 261 -18.18 -16.43 1.15
C LYS A 261 -18.17 -17.95 1.32
N ILE A 262 -19.01 -18.66 0.55
CA ILE A 262 -19.03 -20.13 0.57
C ILE A 262 -17.73 -20.67 0.01
N GLY A 263 -17.22 -20.10 -1.09
CA GLY A 263 -15.94 -20.47 -1.67
C GLY A 263 -14.79 -20.29 -0.67
N GLY A 264 -14.76 -19.15 0.05
CA GLY A 264 -13.78 -18.88 1.10
C GLY A 264 -13.86 -19.85 2.27
N LEU A 265 -15.06 -20.23 2.70
CA LEU A 265 -15.27 -21.25 3.74
C LEU A 265 -14.82 -22.64 3.30
N LEU A 266 -15.13 -23.03 2.07
CA LEU A 266 -14.69 -24.31 1.49
C LEU A 266 -13.17 -24.35 1.32
N GLU A 267 -12.55 -23.26 0.84
CA GLU A 267 -11.10 -23.14 0.72
C GLU A 267 -10.42 -23.26 2.09
N THR A 268 -10.95 -22.55 3.10
CA THR A 268 -10.44 -22.60 4.47
C THR A 268 -10.59 -24.01 5.06
N GLY A 269 -11.77 -24.64 4.87
CA GLY A 269 -12.03 -26.00 5.31
C GLY A 269 -11.12 -27.03 4.62
N PHE A 270 -10.89 -26.88 3.33
CA PHE A 270 -9.99 -27.74 2.56
C PHE A 270 -8.52 -27.57 3.01
N ARG A 271 -8.06 -26.33 3.25
CA ARG A 271 -6.72 -26.06 3.81
C ARG A 271 -6.55 -26.72 5.18
N HIS A 272 -7.53 -26.55 6.08
CA HIS A 272 -7.47 -27.21 7.39
C HIS A 272 -7.50 -28.73 7.30
N ALA A 273 -8.26 -29.30 6.35
CA ALA A 273 -8.26 -30.75 6.14
C ALA A 273 -6.93 -31.25 5.58
N LEU A 274 -6.31 -30.51 4.67
CA LEU A 274 -4.95 -30.81 4.17
C LEU A 274 -3.91 -30.72 5.26
N ASP A 275 -3.93 -29.66 6.09
CA ASP A 275 -3.02 -29.49 7.21
C ASP A 275 -3.18 -30.61 8.26
N ALA A 276 -4.44 -31.00 8.55
CA ALA A 276 -4.72 -32.11 9.44
C ALA A 276 -4.25 -33.46 8.87
N TRP A 277 -4.41 -33.67 7.56
CA TRP A 277 -3.91 -34.87 6.87
C TRP A 277 -2.38 -34.90 6.85
N HIS A 278 -1.71 -33.78 6.58
CA HIS A 278 -0.25 -33.67 6.68
C HIS A 278 0.22 -33.93 8.12
N ALA A 279 -0.47 -33.35 9.13
CA ALA A 279 -0.15 -33.58 10.52
C ALA A 279 -0.37 -35.07 10.95
N TYR A 280 -1.40 -35.72 10.41
CA TYR A 280 -1.63 -37.15 10.65
C TYR A 280 -0.55 -38.03 9.99
N ARG A 281 -0.16 -37.73 8.75
CA ARG A 281 0.90 -38.42 8.04
C ARG A 281 2.25 -38.25 8.74
N ASP A 282 2.52 -37.00 9.20
CA ASP A 282 3.73 -36.68 9.94
C ASP A 282 3.78 -37.36 11.32
N ARG A 283 2.61 -37.51 12.02
CA ARG A 283 2.53 -38.31 13.25
C ARG A 283 2.79 -39.79 13.01
N LYS A 284 2.25 -40.37 11.93
CA LYS A 284 2.49 -41.76 11.58
C LYS A 284 3.95 -42.03 11.19
N ALA A 285 4.58 -41.12 10.47
CA ALA A 285 6.01 -41.17 10.16
C ALA A 285 6.88 -40.92 11.41
N GLY A 286 6.40 -40.08 12.34
CA GLY A 286 7.08 -39.85 13.64
C GLY A 286 7.06 -41.04 14.57
N LEU A 287 6.00 -41.85 14.58
CA LEU A 287 5.93 -43.05 15.42
C LEU A 287 6.82 -44.19 14.92
N SER A 288 7.05 -44.32 13.61
CA SER A 288 8.03 -45.29 13.07
C SER A 288 9.48 -44.80 13.23
N ALA A 289 9.69 -43.46 13.24
CA ALA A 289 11.03 -42.89 13.49
C ALA A 289 11.41 -42.86 14.99
N THR A 290 10.45 -42.94 15.92
CA THR A 290 10.74 -42.95 17.36
C THR A 290 11.41 -44.24 17.81
N SER A 291 11.05 -45.40 17.26
CA SER A 291 11.72 -46.68 17.60
C SER A 291 13.15 -46.78 17.07
N GLU A 292 13.43 -46.24 15.88
CA GLU A 292 14.80 -46.11 15.36
C GLU A 292 15.63 -45.07 16.14
N ARG A 293 14.95 -43.98 16.59
CA ARG A 293 15.60 -42.94 17.41
C ARG A 293 16.06 -43.40 18.78
N GLU A 294 15.30 -44.25 19.48
CA GLU A 294 15.71 -44.74 20.81
C GLU A 294 16.98 -45.53 20.72
N GLU A 295 17.21 -46.30 19.66
CA GLU A 295 18.49 -47.02 19.47
C GLU A 295 19.65 -46.09 19.12
N ILE A 296 19.42 -45.05 18.30
CA ILE A 296 20.46 -44.08 17.93
C ILE A 296 20.76 -43.13 19.10
N VAL A 297 19.75 -42.69 19.86
CA VAL A 297 19.90 -41.83 21.04
C VAL A 297 20.70 -42.56 22.16
N ASN A 298 20.50 -43.87 22.36
CA ASN A 298 21.26 -44.62 23.32
C ASN A 298 22.73 -44.86 22.89
N ARG A 299 23.03 -44.92 21.59
CA ARG A 299 24.38 -44.91 21.05
C ARG A 299 25.06 -43.55 21.16
N GLU A 300 24.33 -42.47 20.89
CA GLU A 300 24.87 -41.10 20.98
C GLU A 300 25.00 -40.61 22.42
N ARG A 301 24.08 -40.97 23.34
CA ARG A 301 24.26 -40.70 24.79
C ARG A 301 25.57 -41.26 25.37
N LYS A 302 26.07 -42.38 24.84
CA LYS A 302 27.40 -42.92 25.22
C LYS A 302 28.55 -42.14 24.60
N ARG A 303 28.34 -41.47 23.44
CA ARG A 303 29.34 -40.59 22.80
C ARG A 303 29.33 -39.14 23.37
N MET A 304 28.17 -38.63 23.80
CA MET A 304 28.03 -37.24 24.31
C MET A 304 28.54 -37.05 25.76
N LYS A 305 28.95 -38.11 26.45
CA LYS A 305 29.65 -37.97 27.76
C LYS A 305 31.14 -37.59 27.62
N LYS A 306 31.65 -37.47 26.40
CA LYS A 306 32.96 -36.95 26.07
C LYS A 306 32.81 -35.84 25.07
N ASP A 307 33.07 -34.65 25.51
CA ASP A 307 33.32 -33.44 24.72
C ASP A 307 32.11 -32.55 24.31
N ALA A 308 32.16 -31.37 24.74
CA ALA A 308 32.49 -30.17 23.96
C ALA A 308 32.15 -28.92 24.77
N THR A 309 33.17 -28.28 25.24
CA THR A 309 33.12 -26.86 25.59
C THR A 309 32.60 -26.07 24.39
N VAL A 310 31.55 -25.23 24.60
CA VAL A 310 31.05 -24.31 23.59
C VAL A 310 32.22 -23.49 23.05
N ARG A 311 32.43 -23.50 21.74
CA ARG A 311 33.52 -22.73 21.12
C ARG A 311 33.14 -21.22 21.19
N ILE A 312 33.79 -20.53 22.11
CA ILE A 312 33.64 -19.07 22.24
C ILE A 312 34.69 -18.46 21.33
N GLU A 313 34.25 -17.98 20.16
CA GLU A 313 35.11 -17.21 19.29
C GLU A 313 34.81 -15.72 19.59
N VAL A 314 35.74 -15.04 20.22
CA VAL A 314 35.74 -13.60 20.39
C VAL A 314 36.54 -13.01 19.22
N PRO A 315 35.87 -12.63 18.10
CA PRO A 315 36.55 -11.87 17.06
C PRO A 315 36.90 -10.51 17.64
N LYS A 316 38.19 -10.19 17.70
CA LYS A 316 38.61 -8.82 17.95
C LYS A 316 38.59 -8.09 16.60
N PRO A 317 37.59 -7.26 16.28
CA PRO A 317 37.63 -6.49 15.06
C PRO A 317 38.81 -5.51 15.14
N VAL A 318 39.84 -5.76 14.36
CA VAL A 318 40.96 -4.81 14.19
C VAL A 318 40.49 -3.77 13.17
N ILE A 319 39.84 -2.72 13.63
CA ILE A 319 39.49 -1.58 12.77
C ILE A 319 40.79 -0.87 12.43
N GLN A 320 41.28 -1.07 11.23
CA GLN A 320 42.41 -0.31 10.70
C GLN A 320 41.94 1.12 10.45
N LYS A 321 42.62 2.08 11.07
CA LYS A 321 42.37 3.52 10.83
C LYS A 321 42.95 3.95 9.48
N SER A 322 42.33 4.97 8.90
CA SER A 322 42.84 5.58 7.67
C SER A 322 43.93 6.57 7.97
N ASP A 323 44.85 6.77 7.01
CA ASP A 323 45.92 7.77 7.09
C ASP A 323 45.36 9.19 7.33
N ARG A 324 44.19 9.50 6.76
CA ARG A 324 43.46 10.73 6.99
C ARG A 324 43.11 10.94 8.46
N ALA A 325 42.59 9.90 9.14
CA ALA A 325 42.20 9.98 10.55
C ALA A 325 43.42 10.17 11.46
N ASP A 326 44.59 9.69 11.06
CA ASP A 326 45.83 9.86 11.83
C ASP A 326 46.48 11.25 11.55
N HIS A 327 46.39 11.77 10.33
CA HIS A 327 46.86 13.14 10.00
C HIS A 327 45.98 14.23 10.63
N GLU A 328 44.66 14.08 10.66
CA GLU A 328 43.75 15.05 11.25
C GLU A 328 43.80 15.11 12.80
N ARG A 329 44.48 14.17 13.45
CA ARG A 329 44.79 14.24 14.89
C ARG A 329 45.87 15.20 15.26
N GLN A 330 46.70 15.58 14.28
CA GLN A 330 47.72 16.64 14.46
C GLN A 330 47.01 17.99 14.28
N GLU A 331 46.94 18.79 15.35
CA GLU A 331 46.37 20.15 15.29
C GLU A 331 47.15 21.03 14.34
N LEU A 332 46.47 21.51 13.30
CA LEU A 332 46.98 22.58 12.44
C LEU A 332 46.91 23.91 13.19
N LEU A 333 48.05 24.52 13.44
CA LEU A 333 48.20 25.82 14.13
C LEU A 333 47.68 27.03 13.33
N PHE A 334 47.37 26.91 12.05
CA PHE A 334 46.88 27.96 11.17
C PHE A 334 45.62 27.53 10.42
N ARG A 335 44.58 28.40 10.46
CA ARG A 335 43.27 28.22 9.82
C ARG A 335 43.27 28.94 8.44
N ASP A 336 44.03 28.51 7.48
CA ASP A 336 43.71 28.83 6.11
C ASP A 336 42.96 27.64 5.54
N ILE A 337 41.67 27.84 5.20
CA ILE A 337 40.79 26.83 4.59
C ILE A 337 41.04 26.99 3.07
N PRO A 338 41.76 26.08 2.42
CA PRO A 338 41.91 26.12 0.96
C PRO A 338 40.58 25.72 0.30
N ASP A 339 40.28 26.34 -0.85
CA ASP A 339 39.14 25.96 -1.68
C ASP A 339 39.12 24.44 -1.98
N GLY A 340 38.00 23.77 -1.76
CA GLY A 340 37.82 22.34 -2.04
C GLY A 340 38.16 21.38 -0.89
N GLN A 341 38.39 21.86 0.34
CA GLN A 341 38.58 21.00 1.49
C GLN A 341 37.28 20.25 1.89
N LEU A 342 37.46 18.96 2.25
CA LEU A 342 36.40 18.15 2.82
C LEU A 342 36.26 18.44 4.33
N PRO A 343 35.08 18.30 4.93
CA PRO A 343 34.84 18.54 6.37
C PRO A 343 35.79 17.68 7.22
N PRO A 344 36.46 18.22 8.23
CA PRO A 344 37.35 17.47 9.10
C PRO A 344 36.60 16.58 10.05
N LEU A 345 37.13 15.37 10.35
CA LEU A 345 36.51 14.40 11.24
C LEU A 345 36.30 14.93 12.67
N ARG A 346 37.05 15.94 13.09
CA ARG A 346 36.91 16.59 14.43
C ARG A 346 35.58 17.28 14.64
N LEU A 347 34.80 17.52 13.60
CA LEU A 347 33.43 18.06 13.70
C LEU A 347 32.44 17.03 14.25
N LEU A 348 32.82 15.76 14.20
CA LEU A 348 32.05 14.64 14.71
C LEU A 348 32.57 14.22 16.11
N ASP A 349 31.68 13.69 16.91
CA ASP A 349 32.01 13.20 18.23
C ASP A 349 32.93 11.97 18.15
N ALA A 350 33.93 11.92 19.02
CA ALA A 350 34.88 10.82 19.04
C ALA A 350 34.20 9.51 19.51
N ALA A 351 34.71 8.39 19.01
CA ALA A 351 34.29 7.07 19.46
C ALA A 351 34.53 6.86 20.96
N SER A 352 33.55 6.31 21.66
CA SER A 352 33.73 5.93 23.06
C SER A 352 34.73 4.79 23.20
N ALA A 353 35.74 4.96 24.01
CA ALA A 353 36.76 3.94 24.27
C ALA A 353 36.25 2.73 25.08
N MET A 354 35.00 2.78 25.55
CA MET A 354 34.42 1.69 26.34
C MET A 354 34.06 0.49 25.47
N THR A 355 34.97 -0.41 25.29
CA THR A 355 34.68 -1.78 24.83
C THR A 355 34.23 -2.61 26.02
N THR A 356 32.93 -2.75 26.21
CA THR A 356 32.39 -3.67 27.23
C THR A 356 32.74 -5.09 26.76
N GLN A 357 33.79 -5.71 27.35
CA GLN A 357 34.12 -7.10 27.08
C GLN A 357 33.03 -7.94 27.76
N ILE A 358 32.24 -8.65 26.93
CA ILE A 358 31.30 -9.64 27.46
C ILE A 358 32.12 -10.81 27.96
N ASP A 359 31.98 -11.15 29.25
CA ASP A 359 32.70 -12.24 29.88
C ASP A 359 32.33 -13.60 29.26
N ALA A 360 33.34 -14.43 28.98
CA ALA A 360 33.18 -15.76 28.41
C ALA A 360 32.28 -16.66 29.25
N ALA A 361 32.33 -16.54 30.57
CA ALA A 361 31.48 -17.28 31.50
C ALA A 361 30.00 -16.90 31.35
N SER A 362 29.71 -15.61 31.12
CA SER A 362 28.35 -15.11 30.84
C SER A 362 27.79 -15.63 29.52
N LEU A 363 28.64 -15.73 28.48
CA LEU A 363 28.27 -16.31 27.19
C LEU A 363 27.93 -17.79 27.29
N GLU A 364 28.75 -18.57 28.06
CA GLU A 364 28.51 -19.98 28.29
C GLU A 364 27.21 -20.19 29.11
N ALA A 365 27.01 -19.40 30.16
CA ALA A 365 25.79 -19.50 30.97
C ALA A 365 24.53 -19.20 30.12
N THR A 366 24.59 -18.21 29.24
CA THR A 366 23.50 -17.87 28.31
C THR A 366 23.29 -19.00 27.30
N SER A 367 24.34 -19.62 26.76
CA SER A 367 24.25 -20.77 25.86
C SER A 367 23.50 -21.93 26.49
N ARG A 368 23.85 -22.30 27.72
CA ARG A 368 23.18 -23.36 28.49
C ARG A 368 21.73 -22.99 28.82
N LEU A 369 21.45 -21.70 29.06
CA LEU A 369 20.11 -21.23 29.32
C LEU A 369 19.22 -21.32 28.06
N ILE A 370 19.76 -21.00 26.88
CA ILE A 370 19.08 -21.16 25.59
C ILE A 370 18.71 -22.64 25.37
N GLU A 371 19.66 -23.55 25.52
CA GLU A 371 19.41 -24.98 25.34
C GLU A 371 18.33 -25.50 26.30
N ARG A 372 18.39 -25.09 27.57
CA ARG A 372 17.40 -25.45 28.57
C ARG A 372 16.00 -24.93 28.23
N LYS A 373 15.90 -23.64 27.87
CA LYS A 373 14.61 -23.03 27.56
C LYS A 373 13.97 -23.61 26.29
N LEU A 374 14.74 -23.87 25.25
CA LEU A 374 14.24 -24.54 24.06
C LEU A 374 13.79 -25.97 24.34
N ARG A 375 14.51 -26.69 25.21
CA ARG A 375 14.12 -28.04 25.69
C ARG A 375 12.80 -28.00 26.49
N GLU A 376 12.57 -26.97 27.31
CA GLU A 376 11.30 -26.75 28.03
C GLU A 376 10.12 -26.55 27.05
N PHE A 377 10.37 -25.98 25.88
CA PHE A 377 9.41 -25.86 24.78
C PHE A 377 9.33 -27.09 23.86
N GLY A 378 10.00 -28.21 24.23
CA GLY A 378 9.97 -29.41 23.42
C GLY A 378 10.87 -29.41 22.20
N VAL A 379 11.79 -28.45 22.10
CA VAL A 379 12.74 -28.31 20.99
C VAL A 379 14.17 -28.57 21.50
N GLU A 380 14.79 -29.67 21.07
CA GLU A 380 16.15 -29.97 21.44
C GLU A 380 17.13 -29.33 20.45
N VAL A 381 18.06 -28.53 20.99
CA VAL A 381 19.12 -27.86 20.22
C VAL A 381 20.43 -27.93 20.97
N LYS A 382 21.54 -27.80 20.23
CA LYS A 382 22.89 -27.68 20.80
C LYS A 382 23.46 -26.33 20.34
N VAL A 383 24.01 -25.55 21.27
CA VAL A 383 24.76 -24.34 20.95
C VAL A 383 26.18 -24.71 20.56
N LEU A 384 26.56 -24.40 19.31
CA LEU A 384 27.88 -24.71 18.76
C LEU A 384 28.91 -23.63 19.09
N ALA A 385 28.53 -22.37 18.91
CA ALA A 385 29.40 -21.23 19.10
C ALA A 385 28.62 -19.98 19.51
N ALA A 386 29.30 -19.06 20.18
CA ALA A 386 28.79 -17.73 20.53
C ALA A 386 29.74 -16.65 19.98
N TYR A 387 29.19 -15.69 19.27
CA TYR A 387 29.90 -14.56 18.65
C TYR A 387 29.39 -13.25 19.27
N PRO A 388 30.07 -12.69 20.25
CA PRO A 388 29.71 -11.42 20.84
C PRO A 388 30.00 -10.28 19.87
N GLY A 389 29.01 -9.40 19.64
CA GLY A 389 29.13 -8.19 18.86
C GLY A 389 28.86 -6.93 19.68
N PRO A 390 28.88 -5.74 19.07
CA PRO A 390 28.71 -4.46 19.77
C PRO A 390 27.30 -4.25 20.32
N VAL A 391 26.27 -4.78 19.66
CA VAL A 391 24.85 -4.57 20.00
C VAL A 391 24.14 -5.89 20.29
N VAL A 392 24.46 -6.93 19.54
CA VAL A 392 23.88 -8.27 19.69
C VAL A 392 24.94 -9.32 19.78
N THR A 393 24.63 -10.44 20.47
CA THR A 393 25.43 -11.65 20.47
C THR A 393 24.73 -12.69 19.61
N ARG A 394 25.45 -13.28 18.64
CA ARG A 394 24.95 -14.38 17.80
C ARG A 394 25.34 -15.70 18.43
N TYR A 395 24.34 -16.55 18.67
CA TYR A 395 24.51 -17.94 19.09
C TYR A 395 24.17 -18.86 17.92
N GLU A 396 25.13 -19.63 17.45
CA GLU A 396 24.91 -20.64 16.43
C GLU A 396 24.39 -21.91 17.09
N ILE A 397 23.26 -22.40 16.65
CA ILE A 397 22.57 -23.55 17.21
C ILE A 397 22.38 -24.61 16.14
N GLU A 398 22.55 -25.83 16.52
CA GLU A 398 22.28 -27.02 15.73
C GLU A 398 21.00 -27.67 16.26
N PRO A 399 19.92 -27.67 15.50
CA PRO A 399 18.69 -28.36 15.87
C PRO A 399 18.91 -29.89 15.85
N ALA A 400 18.32 -30.62 16.80
CA ALA A 400 18.32 -32.07 16.78
C ALA A 400 17.59 -32.61 15.53
N SER A 401 17.96 -33.82 15.12
CA SER A 401 17.35 -34.48 13.94
C SER A 401 15.82 -34.51 14.04
N GLY A 402 15.14 -33.94 13.03
CA GLY A 402 13.68 -33.86 12.95
C GLY A 402 13.08 -32.58 13.52
N VAL A 403 13.85 -31.68 14.10
CA VAL A 403 13.40 -30.33 14.47
C VAL A 403 13.41 -29.43 13.21
N LYS A 404 12.26 -28.86 12.89
CA LYS A 404 12.14 -27.92 11.76
C LYS A 404 12.57 -26.51 12.20
N GLY A 405 13.30 -25.77 11.36
CA GLY A 405 13.69 -24.38 11.64
C GLY A 405 12.51 -23.48 11.97
N SER A 406 11.38 -23.68 11.29
CA SER A 406 10.13 -22.93 11.54
C SER A 406 9.59 -23.11 12.97
N GLN A 407 9.85 -24.23 13.65
CA GLN A 407 9.46 -24.43 15.05
C GLN A 407 10.21 -23.45 15.96
N ILE A 408 11.51 -23.29 15.72
CA ILE A 408 12.37 -22.37 16.49
C ILE A 408 11.97 -20.92 16.18
N THR A 409 11.71 -20.60 14.90
CA THR A 409 11.30 -19.27 14.47
C THR A 409 9.96 -18.86 15.11
N ASN A 410 9.01 -19.78 15.22
CA ASN A 410 7.72 -19.50 15.86
C ASN A 410 7.83 -19.30 17.38
N LEU A 411 8.80 -19.92 18.01
CA LEU A 411 9.07 -19.78 19.45
C LEU A 411 9.88 -18.53 19.81
N SER A 412 10.28 -17.70 18.83
CA SER A 412 11.15 -16.53 19.05
C SER A 412 10.62 -15.56 20.12
N LYS A 413 9.30 -15.30 20.14
CA LYS A 413 8.65 -14.43 21.13
C LYS A 413 8.58 -15.07 22.52
N ASP A 414 8.30 -16.36 22.59
CA ASP A 414 8.22 -17.09 23.85
C ASP A 414 9.61 -17.27 24.46
N LEU A 415 10.61 -17.50 23.63
CA LEU A 415 12.00 -17.55 24.03
C LEU A 415 12.50 -16.18 24.53
N ALA A 416 12.13 -15.10 23.85
CA ALA A 416 12.47 -13.74 24.29
C ALA A 416 11.88 -13.45 25.68
N ARG A 417 10.62 -13.80 25.90
CA ARG A 417 9.97 -13.69 27.23
C ARG A 417 10.66 -14.55 28.27
N ALA A 418 10.98 -15.80 27.93
CA ALA A 418 11.64 -16.74 28.87
C ALA A 418 13.07 -16.33 29.24
N LEU A 419 13.74 -15.55 28.38
CA LEU A 419 15.08 -15.01 28.61
C LEU A 419 15.06 -13.55 29.10
N ALA A 420 13.86 -12.96 29.36
CA ALA A 420 13.66 -11.58 29.75
C ALA A 420 14.30 -10.54 28.79
N LEU A 421 14.22 -10.83 27.47
CA LEU A 421 14.75 -10.00 26.41
C LEU A 421 13.62 -9.30 25.64
N VAL A 422 13.92 -8.13 25.08
CA VAL A 422 12.96 -7.34 24.30
C VAL A 422 12.55 -8.08 23.01
N SER A 423 13.51 -8.66 22.32
CA SER A 423 13.30 -9.37 21.04
C SER A 423 14.46 -10.33 20.79
N ILE A 424 14.19 -11.42 20.08
CA ILE A 424 15.20 -12.36 19.58
C ILE A 424 14.95 -12.54 18.08
N ARG A 425 16.00 -12.38 17.28
CA ARG A 425 15.94 -12.69 15.86
C ARG A 425 16.50 -14.08 15.59
N VAL A 426 15.71 -14.89 14.88
CA VAL A 426 16.12 -16.21 14.42
C VAL A 426 16.57 -16.11 12.97
N VAL A 427 17.76 -16.55 12.66
CA VAL A 427 18.30 -16.67 11.31
C VAL A 427 18.32 -18.15 10.94
N GLU A 428 17.42 -18.53 10.04
CA GLU A 428 17.21 -19.95 9.69
C GLU A 428 18.36 -20.54 8.88
N THR A 429 19.03 -19.72 8.07
CA THR A 429 20.09 -20.19 7.17
C THR A 429 21.31 -19.29 7.27
N ILE A 430 22.45 -19.87 7.59
CA ILE A 430 23.75 -19.20 7.54
C ILE A 430 24.49 -19.74 6.31
N PRO A 431 24.87 -18.89 5.35
CA PRO A 431 25.62 -19.36 4.19
C PRO A 431 26.88 -20.15 4.56
N GLY A 432 27.02 -21.35 4.00
CA GLY A 432 28.18 -22.20 4.24
C GLY A 432 28.19 -22.99 5.57
N LYS A 433 27.11 -22.89 6.39
CA LYS A 433 26.99 -23.63 7.64
C LYS A 433 25.67 -24.40 7.71
N ASN A 434 25.69 -25.57 8.33
CA ASN A 434 24.52 -26.43 8.58
C ASN A 434 23.92 -26.15 9.97
N CYS A 435 23.78 -24.85 10.35
CA CYS A 435 23.25 -24.45 11.64
C CYS A 435 22.38 -23.18 11.45
N MET A 436 21.57 -22.93 12.46
CA MET A 436 20.77 -21.71 12.60
C MET A 436 21.47 -20.74 13.55
N ALA A 437 21.05 -19.48 13.55
CA ALA A 437 21.51 -18.53 14.56
C ALA A 437 20.38 -17.89 15.33
N LEU A 438 20.63 -17.66 16.62
CA LEU A 438 19.84 -16.81 17.49
C LEU A 438 20.64 -15.53 17.77
N GLU A 439 20.09 -14.38 17.43
CA GLU A 439 20.69 -13.08 17.70
C GLU A 439 19.98 -12.45 18.91
N LEU A 440 20.69 -12.40 20.04
CA LEU A 440 20.20 -11.87 21.31
C LEU A 440 20.76 -10.47 21.55
N PRO A 441 19.96 -9.51 22.01
CA PRO A 441 20.46 -8.18 22.37
C PRO A 441 21.39 -8.24 23.59
N ASN A 442 22.47 -7.48 23.53
CA ASN A 442 23.36 -7.33 24.68
C ASN A 442 22.68 -6.50 25.76
N SER A 443 23.01 -6.74 27.03
CA SER A 443 22.52 -5.96 28.17
C SER A 443 23.00 -4.50 28.09
N GLN A 444 24.23 -4.28 27.63
CA GLN A 444 24.77 -2.97 27.32
C GLN A 444 25.10 -2.91 25.84
N ARG A 445 24.41 -2.01 25.11
CA ARG A 445 24.59 -1.82 23.68
C ARG A 445 25.59 -0.69 23.45
N GLN A 446 26.54 -0.92 22.56
CA GLN A 446 27.46 0.13 22.13
C GLN A 446 26.82 1.03 21.10
N ILE A 447 27.02 2.34 21.21
CA ILE A 447 26.63 3.30 20.18
C ILE A 447 27.71 3.26 19.10
N VAL A 448 27.30 3.00 17.87
CA VAL A 448 28.20 3.01 16.70
C VAL A 448 28.30 4.44 16.20
N ARG A 449 29.37 5.17 16.50
CA ARG A 449 29.54 6.56 16.05
C ARG A 449 29.87 6.63 14.56
N LEU A 450 29.35 7.65 13.87
CA LEU A 450 29.65 7.90 12.42
C LEU A 450 31.14 8.11 12.21
N SER A 451 31.82 8.85 13.13
CA SER A 451 33.25 9.09 13.09
C SER A 451 34.12 7.83 13.03
N GLU A 452 33.66 6.73 13.65
CA GLU A 452 34.37 5.44 13.60
C GLU A 452 34.36 4.83 12.21
N ILE A 453 33.27 4.98 11.47
CA ILE A 453 33.12 4.40 10.13
C ILE A 453 33.84 5.27 9.10
N LEU A 454 33.69 6.60 9.18
CA LEU A 454 34.36 7.55 8.28
C LEU A 454 35.89 7.51 8.46
N GLY A 455 36.37 7.29 9.71
CA GLY A 455 37.78 7.15 10.05
C GLY A 455 38.37 5.77 9.73
N ALA A 456 37.55 4.79 9.32
CA ALA A 456 38.02 3.45 9.00
C ALA A 456 38.64 3.40 7.59
N LYS A 457 39.69 2.57 7.45
CA LYS A 457 40.39 2.37 6.17
C LYS A 457 39.45 1.88 5.06
N VAL A 458 38.46 1.04 5.39
CA VAL A 458 37.46 0.53 4.44
C VAL A 458 36.67 1.65 3.76
N TYR A 459 36.36 2.75 4.47
CA TYR A 459 35.69 3.92 3.88
C TYR A 459 36.68 4.76 3.06
N ALA A 460 37.90 4.96 3.55
CA ALA A 460 38.90 5.75 2.86
C ALA A 460 39.36 5.13 1.51
N ASP A 461 39.55 3.81 1.49
CA ASP A 461 40.02 3.05 0.32
C ASP A 461 38.94 2.95 -0.81
N MET A 462 37.68 3.25 -0.49
CA MET A 462 36.65 3.30 -1.53
C MET A 462 36.86 4.50 -2.46
N SER A 463 37.07 4.23 -3.74
CA SER A 463 37.35 5.29 -4.77
C SER A 463 36.10 6.03 -5.25
N SER A 464 34.90 5.52 -4.93
CA SER A 464 33.64 6.11 -5.40
C SER A 464 33.32 7.39 -4.64
N PRO A 465 32.94 8.48 -5.31
CA PRO A 465 32.46 9.70 -4.68
C PRO A 465 31.13 9.52 -3.96
N LEU A 466 30.38 8.44 -4.27
CA LEU A 466 29.09 8.09 -3.69
C LEU A 466 29.19 7.02 -2.60
N THR A 467 30.32 6.97 -1.88
CA THR A 467 30.52 6.05 -0.76
C THR A 467 29.75 6.50 0.47
N MET A 468 28.93 5.62 1.03
CA MET A 468 28.13 5.86 2.23
C MET A 468 28.57 4.96 3.38
N ALA A 469 28.68 5.52 4.57
CA ALA A 469 28.87 4.80 5.82
C ALA A 469 27.51 4.32 6.32
N LEU A 470 27.30 3.00 6.43
CA LEU A 470 26.05 2.45 6.92
C LEU A 470 26.09 2.18 8.43
N GLY A 471 27.22 1.67 8.96
CA GLY A 471 27.35 1.30 10.36
C GLY A 471 28.30 0.14 10.58
N LYS A 472 28.01 -0.75 11.53
CA LYS A 472 28.78 -1.96 11.80
C LYS A 472 27.93 -3.23 11.63
N ASP A 473 28.57 -4.29 11.18
CA ASP A 473 27.96 -5.61 11.16
C ASP A 473 27.81 -6.19 12.60
N ILE A 474 27.22 -7.37 12.68
CA ILE A 474 27.07 -8.06 13.98
C ILE A 474 28.37 -8.42 14.65
N SER A 475 29.48 -8.48 13.92
CA SER A 475 30.82 -8.76 14.44
C SER A 475 31.60 -7.49 14.82
N GLY A 476 31.03 -6.31 14.53
CA GLY A 476 31.64 -5.01 14.81
C GLY A 476 32.52 -4.46 13.68
N ASN A 477 32.53 -5.09 12.50
CA ASN A 477 33.28 -4.56 11.34
C ASN A 477 32.51 -3.42 10.69
N PRO A 478 33.19 -2.34 10.21
CA PRO A 478 32.54 -1.24 9.53
C PRO A 478 31.94 -1.70 8.19
N VAL A 479 30.68 -1.29 7.95
CA VAL A 479 29.95 -1.58 6.73
C VAL A 479 29.78 -0.28 5.95
N VAL A 480 30.31 -0.27 4.73
CA VAL A 480 30.19 0.84 3.77
C VAL A 480 29.53 0.35 2.51
N ALA A 481 28.87 1.24 1.80
CA ALA A 481 28.17 0.93 0.56
C ALA A 481 28.44 2.01 -0.48
N ASP A 482 28.45 1.63 -1.75
CA ASP A 482 28.66 2.52 -2.89
C ASP A 482 27.33 2.70 -3.64
N LEU A 483 26.77 3.91 -3.57
CA LEU A 483 25.50 4.22 -4.22
C LEU A 483 25.60 4.14 -5.75
N ALA A 484 26.77 4.33 -6.35
CA ALA A 484 26.94 4.14 -7.78
C ALA A 484 26.79 2.66 -8.21
N LYS A 485 27.15 1.71 -7.33
CA LYS A 485 26.99 0.27 -7.58
C LYS A 485 25.57 -0.21 -7.26
N MET A 486 24.94 0.36 -6.23
CA MET A 486 23.55 0.10 -5.85
C MET A 486 22.66 1.29 -6.24
N PRO A 487 22.37 1.52 -7.50
CA PRO A 487 22.02 2.81 -8.09
C PRO A 487 20.99 3.64 -7.33
N HIS A 488 20.10 2.98 -6.63
CA HIS A 488 19.02 3.59 -5.85
C HIS A 488 18.82 2.78 -4.58
N LEU A 489 18.44 3.45 -3.51
CA LEU A 489 18.25 2.89 -2.18
C LEU A 489 16.85 3.23 -1.66
N LEU A 490 16.13 2.21 -1.20
CA LEU A 490 14.88 2.35 -0.46
C LEU A 490 15.15 2.13 1.03
N VAL A 491 14.72 3.08 1.86
CA VAL A 491 14.89 3.05 3.33
C VAL A 491 13.51 3.13 3.98
N ALA A 492 13.14 2.15 4.79
CA ALA A 492 11.85 2.19 5.45
C ALA A 492 11.92 1.73 6.91
N GLY A 493 11.05 2.29 7.76
CA GLY A 493 10.94 1.94 9.17
C GLY A 493 10.01 2.87 9.92
N THR A 494 9.54 2.44 11.10
CA THR A 494 8.64 3.25 11.93
C THR A 494 9.36 4.44 12.58
N THR A 495 8.59 5.41 13.07
CA THR A 495 9.12 6.53 13.87
C THR A 495 9.91 6.00 15.07
N GLY A 496 11.08 6.57 15.34
CA GLY A 496 11.97 6.13 16.41
C GLY A 496 12.80 4.88 16.10
N SER A 497 12.67 4.27 14.93
CA SER A 497 13.48 3.12 14.53
C SER A 497 14.94 3.46 14.19
N GLY A 498 15.26 4.74 13.94
CA GLY A 498 16.58 5.25 13.56
C GLY A 498 16.71 5.64 12.09
N LYS A 499 15.60 5.70 11.32
CA LYS A 499 15.57 6.07 9.90
C LYS A 499 16.22 7.42 9.62
N SER A 500 15.79 8.47 10.32
CA SER A 500 16.28 9.85 10.12
C SER A 500 17.76 9.99 10.45
N VAL A 501 18.20 9.42 11.56
CA VAL A 501 19.63 9.38 11.93
C VAL A 501 20.47 8.70 10.84
N ALA A 502 19.97 7.59 10.28
CA ALA A 502 20.69 6.90 9.22
C ALA A 502 20.72 7.70 7.90
N ILE A 503 19.64 8.43 7.56
CA ILE A 503 19.64 9.33 6.40
C ILE A 503 20.69 10.43 6.59
N ASN A 504 20.73 11.05 7.77
CA ASN A 504 21.75 12.04 8.11
C ASN A 504 23.16 11.45 8.01
N ALA A 505 23.39 10.25 8.53
CA ALA A 505 24.67 9.56 8.42
C ALA A 505 25.08 9.29 6.95
N MET A 506 24.10 8.93 6.10
CA MET A 506 24.35 8.74 4.65
C MET A 506 24.69 10.05 3.94
N ILE A 507 23.92 11.12 4.20
CA ILE A 507 24.18 12.45 3.63
C ILE A 507 25.55 12.96 4.08
N LEU A 508 25.85 12.90 5.37
CA LEU A 508 27.14 13.31 5.88
C LEU A 508 28.27 12.48 5.27
N SER A 509 28.07 11.18 5.06
CA SER A 509 29.06 10.35 4.37
C SER A 509 29.39 10.87 2.97
N LEU A 510 28.38 11.31 2.22
CA LEU A 510 28.59 11.87 0.87
C LEU A 510 29.40 13.17 0.90
N VAL A 511 29.06 14.11 1.79
CA VAL A 511 29.75 15.40 1.88
C VAL A 511 31.13 15.28 2.53
N TYR A 512 31.40 14.25 3.33
CA TYR A 512 32.75 13.91 3.81
C TYR A 512 33.64 13.24 2.76
N LYS A 513 33.03 12.67 1.69
CA LYS A 513 33.72 11.98 0.64
C LYS A 513 34.00 12.84 -0.58
N SER A 514 33.13 13.78 -0.90
CA SER A 514 33.09 14.47 -2.18
C SER A 514 32.79 15.96 -2.04
N ALA A 515 33.45 16.76 -2.85
CA ALA A 515 33.20 18.20 -2.96
C ALA A 515 31.92 18.48 -3.80
N PRO A 516 31.39 19.72 -3.76
CA PRO A 516 30.22 20.12 -4.57
C PRO A 516 30.41 19.95 -6.09
N ALA A 517 31.67 19.98 -6.56
CA ALA A 517 31.99 19.72 -7.95
C ALA A 517 31.78 18.27 -8.39
N ASP A 518 31.88 17.32 -7.46
CA ASP A 518 31.73 15.89 -7.75
C ASP A 518 30.30 15.35 -7.43
N VAL A 519 29.65 15.88 -6.38
CA VAL A 519 28.34 15.44 -5.91
C VAL A 519 27.44 16.62 -5.60
N ARG A 520 26.25 16.62 -6.20
CA ARG A 520 25.21 17.61 -5.96
C ARG A 520 23.97 16.92 -5.39
N LEU A 521 23.21 17.63 -4.57
CA LEU A 521 22.07 17.10 -3.82
C LEU A 521 20.78 17.83 -4.20
N ILE A 522 19.69 17.07 -4.33
CA ILE A 522 18.31 17.58 -4.32
C ILE A 522 17.64 16.93 -3.12
N MET A 523 17.12 17.73 -2.21
CA MET A 523 16.50 17.25 -0.98
C MET A 523 15.02 17.59 -0.93
N VAL A 524 14.19 16.62 -0.56
CA VAL A 524 12.73 16.75 -0.44
C VAL A 524 12.32 16.38 0.98
N ASP A 525 11.81 17.37 1.73
CA ASP A 525 11.36 17.21 3.12
C ASP A 525 9.98 17.83 3.32
N PRO A 526 8.91 17.04 3.18
CA PRO A 526 7.53 17.55 3.31
C PRO A 526 7.18 18.02 4.73
N LYS A 527 7.96 17.61 5.71
CA LYS A 527 7.70 17.89 7.14
C LYS A 527 8.51 19.05 7.67
N MET A 528 9.51 19.53 6.95
CA MET A 528 10.45 20.58 7.34
C MET A 528 11.22 20.29 8.66
N LEU A 529 11.49 19.01 8.95
CA LEU A 529 12.04 18.59 10.24
C LEU A 529 13.43 17.98 10.14
N GLU A 530 13.68 17.16 9.11
CA GLU A 530 14.84 16.28 9.05
C GLU A 530 15.95 16.85 8.16
N LEU A 531 15.60 17.41 6.99
CA LEU A 531 16.56 17.87 5.99
C LEU A 531 16.73 19.40 5.95
N SER A 532 15.89 20.17 6.61
CA SER A 532 15.95 21.65 6.64
C SER A 532 17.29 22.18 7.19
N THR A 533 17.97 21.41 8.03
CA THR A 533 19.28 21.74 8.56
C THR A 533 20.35 21.92 7.47
N TYR A 534 20.20 21.22 6.33
CA TYR A 534 21.10 21.27 5.19
C TYR A 534 20.84 22.46 4.25
N GLU A 535 19.80 23.26 4.49
CA GLU A 535 19.50 24.44 3.67
C GLU A 535 20.72 25.35 3.58
N GLY A 536 21.11 25.75 2.37
CA GLY A 536 22.22 26.64 2.11
C GLY A 536 23.61 26.00 2.04
N ILE A 537 23.76 24.68 2.06
CA ILE A 537 25.07 24.03 1.82
C ILE A 537 25.43 24.08 0.32
N PRO A 538 26.73 24.21 -0.02
CA PRO A 538 27.21 24.33 -1.44
C PRO A 538 26.82 23.13 -2.32
N HIS A 539 26.52 21.97 -1.75
CA HIS A 539 26.14 20.76 -2.50
C HIS A 539 24.72 20.81 -3.06
N LEU A 540 23.85 21.71 -2.61
CA LEU A 540 22.47 21.77 -3.06
C LEU A 540 22.34 22.30 -4.49
N LEU A 541 21.51 21.65 -5.31
CA LEU A 541 21.11 22.12 -6.65
C LEU A 541 19.88 23.05 -6.59
N ALA A 542 19.05 22.91 -5.59
CA ALA A 542 17.90 23.74 -5.33
C ALA A 542 17.71 23.87 -3.81
N PRO A 543 16.97 24.87 -3.31
CA PRO A 543 16.53 24.91 -1.93
C PRO A 543 15.85 23.60 -1.51
N VAL A 544 15.86 23.26 -0.22
CA VAL A 544 15.18 22.06 0.27
C VAL A 544 13.69 22.13 -0.08
N VAL A 545 13.22 21.19 -0.88
CA VAL A 545 11.86 21.19 -1.42
C VAL A 545 10.89 20.68 -0.38
N THR A 546 9.95 21.53 -0.01
CA THR A 546 8.93 21.23 1.03
C THR A 546 7.55 21.03 0.42
N ASP A 547 7.28 21.61 -0.76
CA ASP A 547 6.04 21.41 -1.51
C ASP A 547 6.13 20.16 -2.41
N MET A 548 5.12 19.28 -2.29
CA MET A 548 5.07 18.02 -3.04
C MET A 548 4.86 18.22 -4.55
N LYS A 549 4.26 19.34 -4.97
CA LYS A 549 4.13 19.65 -6.39
C LYS A 549 5.49 20.05 -6.96
N LEU A 550 6.24 20.90 -6.26
CA LEU A 550 7.60 21.26 -6.63
C LEU A 550 8.55 20.05 -6.60
N ALA A 551 8.33 19.10 -5.68
CA ALA A 551 9.07 17.85 -5.67
C ALA A 551 8.83 17.02 -6.94
N ALA A 552 7.59 16.97 -7.45
CA ALA A 552 7.29 16.32 -8.73
C ALA A 552 7.93 17.07 -9.92
N VAL A 553 8.03 18.40 -9.87
CA VAL A 553 8.75 19.21 -10.85
C VAL A 553 10.23 18.89 -10.84
N ALA A 554 10.86 18.84 -9.66
CA ALA A 554 12.28 18.48 -9.50
C ALA A 554 12.58 17.07 -10.03
N LEU A 555 11.67 16.10 -9.81
CA LEU A 555 11.81 14.76 -10.39
C LEU A 555 11.68 14.77 -11.91
N ASN A 556 10.79 15.59 -12.46
CA ASN A 556 10.67 15.75 -13.91
C ASN A 556 11.92 16.41 -14.51
N TRP A 557 12.48 17.41 -13.85
CA TRP A 557 13.77 18.01 -14.23
C TRP A 557 14.88 16.94 -14.24
N CYS A 558 14.93 16.05 -13.25
CA CYS A 558 15.88 14.93 -13.25
C CYS A 558 15.75 14.03 -14.49
N VAL A 559 14.53 13.84 -15.02
CA VAL A 559 14.31 13.08 -16.26
C VAL A 559 14.89 13.84 -17.46
N VAL A 560 14.64 15.14 -17.55
CA VAL A 560 15.17 15.98 -18.64
C VAL A 560 16.71 16.02 -18.59
N GLU A 561 17.27 16.22 -17.41
CA GLU A 561 18.72 16.23 -17.21
C GLU A 561 19.35 14.85 -17.54
N MET A 562 18.70 13.76 -17.17
CA MET A 562 19.11 12.41 -17.55
C MET A 562 19.16 12.25 -19.07
N ASP A 563 18.12 12.65 -19.78
CA ASP A 563 18.05 12.54 -21.24
C ASP A 563 19.10 13.46 -21.92
N LYS A 564 19.35 14.65 -21.37
CA LYS A 564 20.44 15.56 -21.80
C LYS A 564 21.81 14.90 -21.63
N ARG A 565 22.08 14.31 -20.46
CA ARG A 565 23.34 13.59 -20.20
C ARG A 565 23.51 12.39 -21.13
N TYR A 566 22.46 11.66 -21.43
CA TYR A 566 22.50 10.54 -22.38
C TYR A 566 22.86 11.00 -23.80
N ARG A 567 22.29 12.11 -24.28
CA ARG A 567 22.61 12.68 -25.58
C ARG A 567 24.11 13.07 -25.63
N LEU A 568 24.58 13.74 -24.58
CA LEU A 568 25.96 14.14 -24.46
C LEU A 568 26.92 12.95 -24.44
N MET A 569 26.67 11.95 -23.62
CA MET A 569 27.48 10.73 -23.56
C MET A 569 27.50 9.98 -24.89
N SER A 570 26.38 9.94 -25.60
CA SER A 570 26.27 9.35 -26.93
C SER A 570 27.14 10.13 -27.96
N GLY A 571 27.07 11.47 -27.94
CA GLY A 571 27.88 12.35 -28.83
C GLY A 571 29.37 12.20 -28.58
N VAL A 572 29.77 12.00 -27.32
CA VAL A 572 31.19 11.81 -26.94
C VAL A 572 31.63 10.35 -27.06
N GLY A 573 30.70 9.39 -27.24
CA GLY A 573 31.02 7.96 -27.40
C GLY A 573 31.38 7.24 -26.10
N VAL A 574 30.74 7.62 -24.98
CA VAL A 574 30.94 6.98 -23.65
C VAL A 574 29.67 6.37 -23.13
N ARG A 575 29.77 5.38 -22.21
CA ARG A 575 28.62 4.60 -21.72
C ARG A 575 28.05 5.07 -20.38
N ASN A 576 28.78 5.87 -19.63
CA ASN A 576 28.38 6.37 -18.32
C ASN A 576 29.08 7.68 -18.00
N ILE A 577 28.56 8.39 -16.97
CA ILE A 577 29.06 9.70 -16.55
C ILE A 577 30.49 9.63 -16.04
N GLY A 578 30.88 8.54 -15.36
CA GLY A 578 32.27 8.36 -14.90
C GLY A 578 33.28 8.28 -16.06
N GLY A 579 32.88 7.59 -17.15
CA GLY A 579 33.68 7.54 -18.37
C GLY A 579 33.75 8.89 -19.08
N LEU A 580 32.68 9.69 -19.04
CA LEU A 580 32.66 11.05 -19.57
C LEU A 580 33.62 11.94 -18.78
N ASN A 581 33.49 11.95 -17.46
CA ASN A 581 34.35 12.74 -16.58
C ASN A 581 35.82 12.35 -16.69
N GLN A 582 36.13 11.05 -16.83
CA GLN A 582 37.50 10.60 -17.05
C GLN A 582 38.05 11.13 -18.40
N LYS A 583 37.23 11.08 -19.46
CA LYS A 583 37.60 11.56 -20.77
C LYS A 583 37.83 13.09 -20.80
N ILE A 584 36.99 13.85 -20.08
CA ILE A 584 37.15 15.29 -19.88
C ILE A 584 38.49 15.57 -19.18
N LYS A 585 38.75 14.90 -18.06
CA LYS A 585 39.97 15.06 -17.28
C LYS A 585 41.25 14.71 -18.07
N ASP A 586 41.19 13.67 -18.90
CA ASP A 586 42.29 13.25 -19.72
C ASP A 586 42.54 14.25 -20.86
N ALA A 587 41.49 14.83 -21.46
CA ALA A 587 41.57 15.87 -22.48
C ALA A 587 42.11 17.20 -21.92
N GLU A 588 41.71 17.59 -20.72
CA GLU A 588 42.24 18.74 -19.99
C GLU A 588 43.75 18.58 -19.72
N LYS A 589 44.17 17.40 -19.24
CA LYS A 589 45.57 17.09 -19.02
C LYS A 589 46.40 17.12 -20.32
N ALA A 590 45.80 16.74 -21.45
CA ALA A 590 46.42 16.79 -22.77
C ALA A 590 46.43 18.20 -23.38
N GLY A 591 45.86 19.22 -22.71
CA GLY A 591 45.77 20.59 -23.21
C GLY A 591 44.76 20.79 -24.34
N GLN A 592 43.90 19.80 -24.61
CA GLN A 592 42.86 19.83 -25.63
C GLN A 592 41.52 19.59 -25.00
N PRO A 593 40.88 20.61 -24.38
CA PRO A 593 39.60 20.43 -23.69
C PRO A 593 38.51 19.96 -24.66
N LEU A 594 37.71 19.01 -24.21
CA LEU A 594 36.58 18.52 -24.98
C LEU A 594 35.53 19.61 -25.12
N THR A 595 34.94 19.71 -26.31
CA THR A 595 33.88 20.67 -26.62
C THR A 595 32.52 19.95 -26.70
N ASN A 596 31.47 20.69 -26.40
CA ASN A 596 30.10 20.18 -26.48
C ASN A 596 29.72 19.94 -27.96
N PRO A 597 29.45 18.67 -28.37
CA PRO A 597 29.09 18.35 -29.75
C PRO A 597 27.73 18.93 -30.17
N PHE A 598 26.94 19.43 -29.21
CA PHE A 598 25.64 20.04 -29.43
C PHE A 598 25.63 21.54 -29.13
N SER A 599 26.82 22.21 -29.17
CA SER A 599 26.88 23.64 -28.94
C SER A 599 26.08 24.40 -30.00
N ILE A 600 25.31 25.38 -29.56
CA ILE A 600 24.48 26.24 -30.43
C ILE A 600 25.37 27.16 -31.28
N THR A 601 26.56 27.45 -30.81
CA THR A 601 27.56 28.32 -31.51
C THR A 601 28.70 27.48 -32.03
N PRO A 602 28.67 27.02 -33.31
CA PRO A 602 29.74 26.20 -33.88
C PRO A 602 31.09 26.92 -33.94
N GLU A 603 31.09 28.26 -34.00
CA GLU A 603 32.31 29.09 -34.10
C GLU A 603 33.05 29.22 -32.75
N SER A 604 32.33 29.03 -31.61
CA SER A 604 32.93 29.04 -30.28
C SER A 604 32.25 27.98 -29.43
N PRO A 605 32.54 26.69 -29.64
CA PRO A 605 31.87 25.61 -28.94
C PRO A 605 32.16 25.65 -27.43
N GLU A 606 31.11 25.47 -26.62
CA GLU A 606 31.21 25.40 -25.16
C GLU A 606 32.17 24.27 -24.74
N ARG A 607 33.04 24.54 -23.79
CA ARG A 607 33.88 23.50 -23.19
C ARG A 607 33.04 22.61 -22.28
N LEU A 608 33.27 21.31 -22.35
CA LEU A 608 32.68 20.38 -21.42
C LEU A 608 33.44 20.44 -20.10
N GLU A 609 32.71 20.75 -19.05
CA GLU A 609 33.20 20.72 -17.68
C GLU A 609 32.89 19.38 -17.01
N HIS A 610 33.56 19.11 -15.90
CA HIS A 610 33.28 17.93 -15.07
C HIS A 610 31.82 17.92 -14.63
N MET A 611 31.09 16.81 -14.87
CA MET A 611 29.68 16.68 -14.53
C MET A 611 29.50 15.98 -13.18
N PRO A 612 28.87 16.63 -12.18
CA PRO A 612 28.67 16.06 -10.88
C PRO A 612 27.64 14.91 -10.92
N TYR A 613 27.79 13.96 -10.01
CA TYR A 613 26.72 13.04 -9.67
C TYR A 613 25.59 13.80 -8.96
N ILE A 614 24.36 13.39 -9.17
CA ILE A 614 23.19 13.97 -8.53
C ILE A 614 22.57 12.92 -7.61
N VAL A 615 22.39 13.26 -6.34
CA VAL A 615 21.71 12.39 -5.38
C VAL A 615 20.43 13.09 -4.93
N VAL A 616 19.30 12.46 -5.21
CA VAL A 616 17.99 12.92 -4.78
C VAL A 616 17.62 12.19 -3.51
N VAL A 617 17.43 12.93 -2.43
CA VAL A 617 17.05 12.41 -1.11
C VAL A 617 15.61 12.80 -0.81
N ILE A 618 14.75 11.82 -0.58
CA ILE A 618 13.34 12.03 -0.22
C ILE A 618 13.12 11.42 1.17
N ASP A 619 12.82 12.25 2.17
CA ASP A 619 12.62 11.80 3.55
C ASP A 619 11.33 11.01 3.75
N GLU A 620 10.23 11.45 3.12
CA GLU A 620 8.95 10.76 3.24
C GLU A 620 8.27 10.58 1.87
N LEU A 621 8.52 9.44 1.26
CA LEU A 621 7.91 9.08 -0.03
C LEU A 621 6.38 8.98 0.05
N ALA A 622 5.83 8.59 1.21
CA ALA A 622 4.38 8.45 1.36
C ALA A 622 3.64 9.77 1.12
N ASP A 623 4.17 10.89 1.61
CA ASP A 623 3.52 12.18 1.47
C ASP A 623 3.54 12.64 -0.01
N LEU A 624 4.61 12.34 -0.74
CA LEU A 624 4.71 12.60 -2.18
C LEU A 624 3.75 11.71 -3.00
N MET A 625 3.64 10.43 -2.64
CA MET A 625 2.72 9.48 -3.29
C MET A 625 1.24 9.83 -3.04
N MET A 626 0.92 10.43 -1.91
CA MET A 626 -0.46 10.86 -1.60
C MET A 626 -0.91 12.06 -2.42
N VAL A 627 -0.01 12.96 -2.82
CA VAL A 627 -0.33 14.20 -3.56
C VAL A 627 -0.30 13.98 -5.07
N ALA A 628 0.70 13.30 -5.59
CA ALA A 628 0.94 13.15 -7.03
C ALA A 628 1.19 11.70 -7.47
N GLY A 629 0.65 10.73 -6.75
CA GLY A 629 0.89 9.28 -6.76
C GLY A 629 1.36 8.68 -8.08
N LYS A 630 0.47 8.58 -9.09
CA LYS A 630 0.82 7.95 -10.38
C LYS A 630 1.93 8.67 -11.13
N LYS A 631 1.90 10.01 -11.19
CA LYS A 631 2.91 10.81 -11.91
C LYS A 631 4.28 10.61 -11.28
N VAL A 632 4.34 10.63 -9.96
CA VAL A 632 5.59 10.42 -9.22
C VAL A 632 6.08 8.98 -9.34
N GLU A 633 5.20 8.00 -9.25
CA GLU A 633 5.56 6.59 -9.42
C GLU A 633 6.19 6.33 -10.81
N GLU A 634 5.59 6.87 -11.87
CA GLU A 634 6.10 6.77 -13.24
C GLU A 634 7.46 7.47 -13.40
N LEU A 635 7.63 8.68 -12.82
CA LEU A 635 8.90 9.42 -12.87
C LEU A 635 10.01 8.66 -12.13
N ILE A 636 9.75 8.19 -10.91
CA ILE A 636 10.70 7.39 -10.13
C ILE A 636 11.05 6.10 -10.87
N ALA A 637 10.06 5.39 -11.43
CA ALA A 637 10.31 4.16 -12.17
C ALA A 637 11.18 4.41 -13.42
N ARG A 638 10.90 5.47 -14.20
CA ARG A 638 11.67 5.85 -15.38
C ARG A 638 13.11 6.20 -15.03
N LEU A 639 13.31 6.98 -13.97
CA LEU A 639 14.62 7.34 -13.46
C LEU A 639 15.35 6.12 -12.91
N ALA A 640 14.71 5.30 -12.07
CA ALA A 640 15.34 4.12 -11.49
C ALA A 640 15.80 3.09 -12.53
N GLN A 641 15.13 3.02 -13.70
CA GLN A 641 15.53 2.15 -14.79
C GLN A 641 16.76 2.65 -15.57
N LYS A 642 16.89 3.97 -15.71
CA LYS A 642 17.86 4.53 -16.66
C LYS A 642 18.90 5.48 -16.03
N ALA A 643 18.60 6.13 -14.91
CA ALA A 643 19.41 7.22 -14.38
C ALA A 643 20.81 6.82 -13.88
N ARG A 644 21.04 5.53 -13.59
CA ARG A 644 22.35 5.02 -13.13
C ARG A 644 23.52 5.46 -14.02
N ALA A 645 23.40 5.29 -15.33
CA ALA A 645 24.48 5.62 -16.26
C ALA A 645 24.68 7.13 -16.39
N ALA A 646 23.60 7.92 -16.21
CA ALA A 646 23.64 9.38 -16.20
C ALA A 646 24.15 9.96 -14.86
N GLY A 647 24.45 9.13 -13.86
CA GLY A 647 24.94 9.55 -12.55
C GLY A 647 23.88 10.24 -11.68
N ILE A 648 22.61 9.86 -11.81
CA ILE A 648 21.52 10.34 -10.96
C ILE A 648 21.04 9.18 -10.09
N HIS A 649 21.03 9.38 -8.79
CA HIS A 649 20.79 8.35 -7.79
C HIS A 649 19.72 8.77 -6.78
N PHE A 650 19.03 7.79 -6.16
CA PHE A 650 17.98 8.04 -5.18
C PHE A 650 18.29 7.42 -3.82
N ILE A 651 17.94 8.17 -2.78
CA ILE A 651 17.72 7.68 -1.42
C ILE A 651 16.26 7.98 -1.10
N LEU A 652 15.37 6.99 -1.26
CA LEU A 652 13.95 7.11 -0.99
C LEU A 652 13.64 6.58 0.38
N ALA A 653 13.14 7.42 1.26
CA ALA A 653 12.79 7.00 2.61
C ALA A 653 11.29 7.11 2.90
N THR A 654 10.78 6.27 3.80
CA THR A 654 9.39 6.35 4.27
C THR A 654 9.23 5.78 5.67
N GLN A 655 8.34 6.39 6.45
CA GLN A 655 7.90 5.87 7.75
C GLN A 655 6.61 5.04 7.62
N ARG A 656 6.00 5.00 6.42
CA ARG A 656 4.75 4.28 6.13
C ARG A 656 5.01 3.17 5.11
N PRO A 657 5.49 2.00 5.54
CA PRO A 657 5.81 0.89 4.64
C PRO A 657 4.56 0.14 4.17
N SER A 658 3.61 0.85 3.56
CA SER A 658 2.41 0.26 2.96
C SER A 658 2.64 -0.12 1.49
N VAL A 659 1.81 -1.01 0.95
CA VAL A 659 1.88 -1.44 -0.46
C VAL A 659 1.57 -0.29 -1.41
N ASP A 660 0.76 0.67 -0.98
CA ASP A 660 0.40 1.86 -1.77
C ASP A 660 1.57 2.86 -1.90
N VAL A 661 2.53 2.82 -0.98
CA VAL A 661 3.74 3.65 -0.99
C VAL A 661 4.91 2.90 -1.61
N ILE A 662 5.16 1.68 -1.18
CA ILE A 662 6.21 0.81 -1.71
C ILE A 662 5.57 -0.15 -2.72
N THR A 663 5.22 0.40 -3.88
CA THR A 663 4.53 -0.34 -4.94
C THR A 663 5.40 -1.42 -5.58
N GLY A 664 4.77 -2.33 -6.30
CA GLY A 664 5.48 -3.34 -7.08
C GLY A 664 6.43 -2.74 -8.12
N LEU A 665 6.06 -1.60 -8.71
CA LEU A 665 6.85 -0.90 -9.71
C LEU A 665 8.12 -0.28 -9.09
N ILE A 666 8.01 0.33 -7.92
CA ILE A 666 9.15 0.86 -7.16
C ILE A 666 10.08 -0.28 -6.75
N LYS A 667 9.54 -1.38 -6.20
CA LYS A 667 10.34 -2.54 -5.77
C LYS A 667 11.10 -3.23 -6.91
N ALA A 668 10.50 -3.30 -8.10
CA ALA A 668 11.13 -3.91 -9.26
C ALA A 668 12.36 -3.12 -9.76
N ASN A 669 12.35 -1.79 -9.58
CA ASN A 669 13.39 -0.90 -10.08
C ASN A 669 14.41 -0.46 -9.00
N ILE A 670 14.08 -0.65 -7.71
CA ILE A 670 14.96 -0.33 -6.58
C ILE A 670 15.24 -1.62 -5.80
N PRO A 671 16.25 -2.40 -6.20
CA PRO A 671 16.54 -3.69 -5.58
C PRO A 671 17.27 -3.57 -4.25
N THR A 672 17.94 -2.44 -3.98
CA THR A 672 18.65 -2.21 -2.73
C THR A 672 17.73 -1.64 -1.68
N ARG A 673 17.64 -2.30 -0.53
CA ARG A 673 16.69 -1.94 0.51
C ARG A 673 17.28 -1.99 1.89
N ILE A 674 16.88 -1.05 2.72
CA ILE A 674 17.18 -1.01 4.15
C ILE A 674 15.84 -0.99 4.90
N ALA A 675 15.63 -1.97 5.76
CA ALA A 675 14.51 -1.99 6.67
C ALA A 675 14.98 -1.78 8.10
N PHE A 676 14.55 -0.71 8.72
CA PHE A 676 14.62 -0.53 10.17
C PHE A 676 13.49 -1.29 10.86
N GLN A 677 13.39 -1.17 12.19
CA GLN A 677 12.32 -1.79 12.94
C GLN A 677 10.94 -1.37 12.39
N VAL A 678 10.07 -2.36 12.22
CA VAL A 678 8.67 -2.18 11.81
C VAL A 678 7.72 -2.87 12.79
N SER A 679 6.44 -2.49 12.74
CA SER A 679 5.44 -2.97 13.69
C SER A 679 4.96 -4.39 13.39
N SER A 680 4.99 -4.81 12.13
CA SER A 680 4.41 -6.08 11.70
C SER A 680 5.31 -6.86 10.73
N ARG A 681 5.05 -8.18 10.64
CA ARG A 681 5.67 -9.04 9.60
C ARG A 681 5.24 -8.65 8.19
N ILE A 682 4.06 -8.06 8.04
CA ILE A 682 3.53 -7.60 6.76
C ILE A 682 4.38 -6.43 6.26
N ASP A 683 4.68 -5.46 7.12
CA ASP A 683 5.51 -4.30 6.78
C ASP A 683 6.92 -4.75 6.39
N SER A 684 7.51 -5.72 7.13
CA SER A 684 8.81 -6.31 6.77
C SER A 684 8.78 -6.92 5.37
N ARG A 685 7.73 -7.68 5.04
CA ARG A 685 7.57 -8.25 3.68
C ARG A 685 7.32 -7.19 2.63
N THR A 686 6.63 -6.11 2.95
CA THR A 686 6.44 -5.01 2.02
C THR A 686 7.76 -4.36 1.63
N ILE A 687 8.72 -4.25 2.57
CA ILE A 687 10.03 -3.65 2.32
C ILE A 687 11.00 -4.67 1.69
N LEU A 688 11.20 -5.82 2.36
CA LEU A 688 12.29 -6.78 2.07
C LEU A 688 11.84 -8.01 1.29
N ASP A 689 10.55 -8.15 1.00
CA ASP A 689 9.90 -9.38 0.49
C ASP A 689 10.04 -10.59 1.45
N GLN A 690 10.55 -10.38 2.66
CA GLN A 690 10.73 -11.38 3.70
C GLN A 690 10.51 -10.80 5.11
N GLN A 691 10.24 -11.67 6.07
CA GLN A 691 10.09 -11.29 7.48
C GLN A 691 11.45 -11.06 8.15
N GLY A 692 11.44 -10.37 9.30
CA GLY A 692 12.64 -10.21 10.16
C GLY A 692 12.83 -8.78 10.68
N ALA A 693 12.35 -7.75 9.96
CA ALA A 693 12.47 -6.36 10.42
C ALA A 693 11.59 -6.06 11.64
N GLU A 694 10.52 -6.83 11.87
CA GLU A 694 9.67 -6.74 13.07
C GLU A 694 10.38 -7.21 14.35
N SER A 695 11.49 -7.93 14.22
CA SER A 695 12.27 -8.43 15.35
C SER A 695 13.50 -7.58 15.68
N LEU A 696 13.72 -6.49 14.96
CA LEU A 696 14.79 -5.53 15.19
C LEU A 696 14.58 -4.75 16.49
N LEU A 697 15.67 -4.17 16.99
CA LEU A 697 15.71 -3.53 18.31
C LEU A 697 15.36 -2.05 18.30
N GLY A 698 15.22 -1.45 17.10
CA GLY A 698 15.11 0.00 16.94
C GLY A 698 16.45 0.72 17.14
N GLN A 699 16.42 2.05 17.24
CA GLN A 699 17.61 2.89 17.48
C GLN A 699 18.77 2.61 16.51
N GLY A 700 18.47 2.51 15.21
CA GLY A 700 19.46 2.29 14.16
C GLY A 700 19.72 0.83 13.80
N ASP A 701 19.12 -0.14 14.49
CA ASP A 701 19.21 -1.55 14.10
C ASP A 701 18.42 -1.79 12.81
N MET A 702 19.09 -2.31 11.78
CA MET A 702 18.51 -2.42 10.44
C MET A 702 18.91 -3.72 9.74
N LEU A 703 18.10 -4.09 8.76
CA LEU A 703 18.38 -5.14 7.78
C LEU A 703 18.73 -4.49 6.44
N TYR A 704 19.93 -4.66 5.97
CA TYR A 704 20.42 -4.20 4.69
C TYR A 704 20.40 -5.32 3.66
N LEU A 705 19.65 -5.16 2.59
CA LEU A 705 19.56 -6.07 1.45
C LEU A 705 20.32 -5.45 0.27
N PRO A 706 21.58 -5.90 0.03
CA PRO A 706 22.35 -5.42 -1.13
C PRO A 706 21.78 -5.97 -2.45
N PRO A 707 22.05 -5.31 -3.58
CA PRO A 707 21.52 -5.74 -4.88
C PRO A 707 22.06 -7.12 -5.25
N GLY A 708 21.18 -7.98 -5.78
CA GLY A 708 21.54 -9.34 -6.20
C GLY A 708 21.67 -10.36 -5.06
N HIS A 709 21.43 -9.98 -3.81
CA HIS A 709 21.42 -10.89 -2.68
C HIS A 709 19.98 -11.21 -2.24
N GLY A 710 19.72 -12.47 -1.88
CA GLY A 710 18.39 -12.87 -1.38
C GLY A 710 18.25 -12.79 0.15
N ILE A 711 19.35 -12.64 0.88
CA ILE A 711 19.37 -12.64 2.36
C ILE A 711 19.87 -11.27 2.83
N PRO A 712 19.11 -10.58 3.70
CA PRO A 712 19.54 -9.30 4.24
C PRO A 712 20.58 -9.47 5.33
N ASN A 713 21.56 -8.58 5.35
CA ASN A 713 22.56 -8.48 6.39
C ASN A 713 22.05 -7.59 7.53
N ARG A 714 22.23 -7.99 8.78
CA ARG A 714 21.96 -7.12 9.92
C ARG A 714 23.11 -6.16 10.10
N VAL A 715 22.79 -4.87 10.18
CA VAL A 715 23.75 -3.80 10.38
C VAL A 715 23.21 -2.88 11.49
N HIS A 716 24.10 -2.48 12.40
CA HIS A 716 23.80 -1.47 13.40
C HIS A 716 24.23 -0.12 12.85
N GLY A 717 23.23 0.73 12.55
CA GLY A 717 23.42 2.00 11.86
C GLY A 717 24.35 2.95 12.60
N ALA A 718 25.10 3.69 11.84
CA ALA A 718 25.95 4.75 12.38
C ALA A 718 25.09 5.85 13.02
N PHE A 719 25.41 6.22 14.24
CA PHE A 719 24.74 7.28 14.98
C PHE A 719 25.46 8.61 14.74
N VAL A 720 24.70 9.64 14.48
CA VAL A 720 25.10 11.04 14.44
C VAL A 720 24.04 11.85 15.19
N SER A 721 24.47 12.77 16.03
CA SER A 721 23.58 13.68 16.75
C SER A 721 23.22 14.90 15.91
N ASP A 722 22.12 15.57 16.24
CA ASP A 722 21.70 16.80 15.56
C ASP A 722 22.76 17.91 15.69
N ASP A 723 23.44 17.99 16.85
CA ASP A 723 24.53 18.93 17.07
C ASP A 723 25.72 18.66 16.12
N GLU A 724 26.04 17.40 15.85
CA GLU A 724 27.09 17.03 14.88
C GLU A 724 26.68 17.47 13.47
N VAL A 725 25.42 17.24 13.08
CA VAL A 725 24.88 17.68 11.78
C VAL A 725 24.99 19.20 11.65
N HIS A 726 24.57 19.94 12.68
CA HIS A 726 24.66 21.40 12.70
C HIS A 726 26.10 21.91 12.59
N ARG A 727 27.07 21.30 13.30
CA ARG A 727 28.49 21.69 13.18
C ARG A 727 29.03 21.49 11.77
N VAL A 728 28.67 20.36 11.13
CA VAL A 728 29.12 20.05 9.77
C VAL A 728 28.45 20.96 8.74
N THR A 729 27.14 21.20 8.85
CA THR A 729 26.42 22.08 7.92
C THR A 729 26.86 23.54 8.04
N ALA A 730 27.12 24.01 9.26
CA ALA A 730 27.69 25.36 9.47
C ALA A 730 29.06 25.50 8.79
N TRP A 731 29.93 24.51 8.98
CA TRP A 731 31.25 24.50 8.34
C TRP A 731 31.14 24.46 6.79
N LEU A 732 30.20 23.70 6.22
CA LEU A 732 29.93 23.65 4.80
C LEU A 732 29.43 24.99 4.24
N LYS A 733 28.58 25.70 4.98
CA LYS A 733 28.07 27.03 4.60
C LYS A 733 29.20 28.10 4.60
N ASP A 734 30.17 27.96 5.48
CA ASP A 734 31.35 28.84 5.52
C ASP A 734 32.25 28.66 4.30
N LEU A 735 32.17 27.54 3.57
CA LEU A 735 32.93 27.34 2.32
C LEU A 735 32.41 28.19 1.16
N GLY A 736 31.16 28.59 1.17
CA GLY A 736 30.56 29.42 0.14
C GLY A 736 29.07 29.18 -0.03
N PRO A 737 28.37 30.08 -0.74
CA PRO A 737 26.97 29.96 -1.04
C PRO A 737 26.68 28.83 -2.02
N PRO A 738 25.48 28.21 -1.96
CA PRO A 738 25.07 27.22 -2.93
C PRO A 738 24.87 27.85 -4.32
N GLN A 739 25.25 27.12 -5.36
CA GLN A 739 24.95 27.46 -6.74
C GLN A 739 23.66 26.75 -7.14
N TYR A 740 22.51 27.41 -6.89
CA TYR A 740 21.22 26.87 -7.27
C TYR A 740 21.01 26.91 -8.80
N VAL A 741 20.33 25.88 -9.31
CA VAL A 741 19.87 25.79 -10.69
C VAL A 741 18.34 26.04 -10.67
N GLU A 742 17.94 27.25 -11.05
CA GLU A 742 16.53 27.69 -10.99
C GLU A 742 15.60 26.73 -11.74
N ALA A 743 16.04 26.23 -12.89
CA ALA A 743 15.30 25.27 -13.71
C ALA A 743 14.89 23.97 -12.97
N VAL A 744 15.47 23.65 -11.82
CA VAL A 744 15.09 22.46 -11.02
C VAL A 744 13.66 22.58 -10.48
N LEU A 745 13.24 23.79 -10.14
CA LEU A 745 11.93 24.09 -9.55
C LEU A 745 10.99 24.80 -10.53
N GLU A 746 11.44 25.10 -11.76
CA GLU A 746 10.60 25.64 -12.82
C GLU A 746 9.84 24.50 -13.51
N ASP A 747 8.54 24.65 -13.60
CA ASP A 747 7.68 23.69 -14.29
C ASP A 747 7.88 23.79 -15.81
N THR A 748 8.85 23.05 -16.33
CA THR A 748 9.13 22.93 -17.78
C THR A 748 8.22 21.94 -18.49
N SER A 749 7.18 21.42 -17.82
CA SER A 749 6.17 20.62 -18.48
C SER A 749 5.41 21.51 -19.46
N ALA A 750 5.51 21.20 -20.75
CA ALA A 750 4.79 21.82 -21.83
C ALA A 750 3.23 21.79 -21.68
N ASP A 751 2.74 21.28 -20.57
CA ASP A 751 1.31 21.26 -20.18
C ASP A 751 0.91 22.44 -19.28
N ASN A 752 1.83 23.24 -18.75
CA ASN A 752 1.55 24.42 -17.91
C ASN A 752 1.92 25.77 -18.58
N VAL A 753 1.78 25.85 -19.88
CA VAL A 753 1.66 27.17 -20.54
C VAL A 753 0.19 27.58 -20.47
N GLU A 754 -0.39 27.58 -19.26
CA GLU A 754 -1.78 28.00 -19.05
C GLU A 754 -1.95 29.33 -18.28
N ASP A 755 -0.85 29.99 -17.86
CA ASP A 755 -0.98 31.29 -17.18
C ASP A 755 0.12 32.30 -17.53
N SER A 756 0.59 32.33 -18.78
CA SER A 756 1.23 33.54 -19.29
C SER A 756 0.24 34.24 -20.24
N GLU A 757 -0.60 35.08 -19.66
CA GLU A 757 -1.23 36.16 -20.38
C GLU A 757 -0.16 36.93 -21.15
N GLY A 758 -0.12 36.79 -22.48
CA GLY A 758 0.58 37.74 -23.34
C GLY A 758 1.55 37.19 -24.38
N THR A 759 1.50 35.94 -24.82
CA THR A 759 2.18 35.56 -26.06
C THR A 759 1.16 35.48 -27.19
N ASP A 760 1.30 36.39 -28.17
CA ASP A 760 0.54 36.43 -29.40
C ASP A 760 0.43 35.04 -30.03
N ALA A 761 -0.71 34.41 -29.98
CA ALA A 761 -0.98 33.12 -30.62
C ALA A 761 -0.85 33.23 -32.17
N GLU A 762 -0.80 34.45 -32.72
CA GLU A 762 -0.49 34.75 -34.13
C GLU A 762 0.97 34.50 -34.48
N ALA A 763 1.88 34.44 -33.48
CA ALA A 763 3.29 34.08 -33.67
C ALA A 763 3.52 32.59 -33.74
N ASP A 764 2.50 31.74 -33.57
CA ASP A 764 2.63 30.27 -33.66
C ASP A 764 2.94 29.88 -35.12
N PRO A 765 4.01 29.14 -35.41
CA PRO A 765 4.38 28.69 -36.76
C PRO A 765 3.28 27.90 -37.51
N LEU A 766 2.29 27.40 -36.80
CA LEU A 766 1.17 26.64 -37.36
C LEU A 766 -0.11 27.48 -37.51
N TYR A 767 -0.09 28.76 -37.12
CA TYR A 767 -1.27 29.61 -37.16
C TYR A 767 -1.80 29.76 -38.61
N ASP A 768 -0.94 30.10 -39.57
CA ASP A 768 -1.33 30.26 -40.98
C ASP A 768 -1.86 28.95 -41.59
N GLN A 769 -1.30 27.81 -41.21
CA GLN A 769 -1.77 26.49 -41.66
C GLN A 769 -3.14 26.16 -41.05
N ALA A 770 -3.36 26.54 -39.78
CA ALA A 770 -4.67 26.37 -39.13
C ALA A 770 -5.72 27.28 -39.72
N VAL A 771 -5.38 28.54 -40.05
CA VAL A 771 -6.26 29.51 -40.78
C VAL A 771 -6.64 28.94 -42.14
N ALA A 772 -5.68 28.51 -42.96
CA ALA A 772 -5.93 27.92 -44.26
C ALA A 772 -6.84 26.68 -44.17
N LEU A 773 -6.69 25.84 -43.14
CA LEU A 773 -7.52 24.68 -42.91
C LEU A 773 -8.97 25.06 -42.56
N VAL A 774 -9.15 26.02 -41.64
CA VAL A 774 -10.48 26.49 -41.19
C VAL A 774 -11.22 27.19 -42.33
N LEU A 775 -10.55 28.01 -43.12
CA LEU A 775 -11.11 28.68 -44.29
C LEU A 775 -11.50 27.67 -45.37
N LYS A 776 -10.67 26.68 -45.65
CA LYS A 776 -10.93 25.61 -46.64
C LYS A 776 -12.06 24.68 -46.19
N SER A 777 -12.10 24.27 -44.93
CA SER A 777 -13.10 23.32 -44.42
C SER A 777 -14.43 23.99 -44.05
N ARG A 778 -14.45 25.34 -43.95
CA ARG A 778 -15.60 26.17 -43.47
C ARG A 778 -16.15 25.67 -42.12
N ARG A 779 -15.28 25.06 -41.30
CA ARG A 779 -15.62 24.56 -39.96
C ARG A 779 -14.54 24.98 -38.97
N ALA A 780 -14.91 25.86 -38.05
CA ALA A 780 -14.07 26.28 -36.94
C ALA A 780 -14.19 25.26 -35.77
N SER A 781 -13.65 24.07 -35.94
CA SER A 781 -13.69 22.98 -34.95
C SER A 781 -12.30 22.67 -34.40
N ILE A 782 -12.12 22.84 -33.10
CA ILE A 782 -10.88 22.51 -32.38
C ILE A 782 -10.45 21.08 -32.71
N SER A 783 -11.36 20.12 -32.70
CA SER A 783 -11.08 18.70 -33.01
C SER A 783 -10.68 18.45 -34.47
N ALA A 784 -11.08 19.33 -35.40
CA ALA A 784 -10.68 19.24 -36.81
C ALA A 784 -9.22 19.71 -36.97
N VAL A 785 -8.87 20.85 -36.37
CA VAL A 785 -7.53 21.43 -36.35
C VAL A 785 -6.57 20.47 -35.65
N GLN A 786 -6.95 19.95 -34.48
CA GLN A 786 -6.15 18.96 -33.72
C GLN A 786 -5.76 17.75 -34.58
N ARG A 787 -6.75 17.13 -35.24
CA ARG A 787 -6.49 15.92 -36.03
C ARG A 787 -5.68 16.16 -37.28
N GLN A 788 -5.93 17.27 -37.95
CA GLN A 788 -5.29 17.55 -39.23
C GLN A 788 -3.85 18.03 -39.07
N LEU A 789 -3.57 18.88 -38.08
CA LEU A 789 -2.22 19.37 -37.76
C LEU A 789 -1.48 18.47 -36.76
N ARG A 790 -2.14 17.42 -36.23
CA ARG A 790 -1.57 16.45 -35.24
C ARG A 790 -0.98 17.15 -34.01
N ILE A 791 -1.67 18.14 -33.47
CA ILE A 791 -1.29 18.94 -32.31
C ILE A 791 -2.17 18.61 -31.10
N GLY A 792 -1.77 19.03 -29.89
CA GLY A 792 -2.58 18.89 -28.68
C GLY A 792 -3.87 19.71 -28.72
N TYR A 793 -4.90 19.30 -27.96
CA TYR A 793 -6.20 19.97 -27.90
C TYR A 793 -6.08 21.45 -27.51
N ASN A 794 -5.27 21.76 -26.47
CA ASN A 794 -5.10 23.13 -25.96
C ASN A 794 -4.42 24.04 -26.98
N ARG A 795 -3.44 23.54 -27.74
CA ARG A 795 -2.82 24.32 -28.83
C ARG A 795 -3.79 24.59 -29.97
N ALA A 796 -4.62 23.60 -30.32
CA ALA A 796 -5.68 23.76 -31.32
C ALA A 796 -6.78 24.76 -30.88
N ALA A 797 -7.11 24.76 -29.57
CA ALA A 797 -8.06 25.69 -28.98
C ALA A 797 -7.54 27.13 -29.05
N ARG A 798 -6.28 27.36 -28.64
CA ARG A 798 -5.65 28.70 -28.73
C ARG A 798 -5.58 29.23 -30.15
N LEU A 799 -5.24 28.38 -31.13
CA LEU A 799 -5.25 28.80 -32.55
C LEU A 799 -6.65 29.23 -33.03
N ILE A 800 -7.71 28.54 -32.61
CA ILE A 800 -9.09 28.90 -32.93
C ILE A 800 -9.51 30.17 -32.19
N GLU A 801 -9.12 30.38 -30.93
CA GLU A 801 -9.37 31.60 -30.14
C GLU A 801 -8.65 32.82 -30.72
N ALA A 802 -7.39 32.65 -31.18
CA ALA A 802 -6.69 33.72 -31.91
C ALA A 802 -7.39 34.09 -33.22
N MET A 803 -7.92 33.10 -33.96
CA MET A 803 -8.76 33.38 -35.15
C MET A 803 -10.08 34.08 -34.79
N GLU A 804 -10.63 33.84 -33.61
CA GLU A 804 -11.80 34.54 -33.08
C GLU A 804 -11.45 36.02 -32.76
N HIS A 805 -10.31 36.26 -32.09
CA HIS A 805 -9.81 37.61 -31.83
C HIS A 805 -9.44 38.35 -33.11
N ALA A 806 -8.88 37.68 -34.11
CA ALA A 806 -8.57 38.22 -35.43
C ALA A 806 -9.84 38.44 -36.30
N GLY A 807 -11.04 38.08 -35.82
CA GLY A 807 -12.27 38.23 -36.54
C GLY A 807 -12.49 37.27 -37.73
N LEU A 808 -11.68 36.22 -37.82
CA LEU A 808 -11.81 35.20 -38.88
C LEU A 808 -12.90 34.18 -38.56
N VAL A 809 -13.25 34.04 -37.27
CA VAL A 809 -14.25 33.10 -36.75
C VAL A 809 -15.14 33.83 -35.75
N SER A 810 -16.43 33.52 -35.72
CA SER A 810 -17.39 34.11 -34.77
C SER A 810 -17.16 33.58 -33.34
N PRO A 811 -17.60 34.34 -32.30
CA PRO A 811 -17.67 33.81 -30.94
C PRO A 811 -18.51 32.53 -30.87
N MET A 812 -18.23 31.70 -29.87
CA MET A 812 -18.92 30.42 -29.66
C MET A 812 -20.42 30.66 -29.41
N GLN A 813 -21.27 30.15 -30.28
CA GLN A 813 -22.73 30.24 -30.17
C GLN A 813 -23.26 29.26 -29.10
N THR A 814 -24.50 29.48 -28.65
CA THR A 814 -25.17 28.63 -27.63
C THR A 814 -25.32 27.15 -28.03
N ASN A 815 -25.16 26.83 -29.32
CA ASN A 815 -25.14 25.46 -29.85
C ASN A 815 -23.75 24.84 -29.88
N GLY A 816 -22.69 25.50 -29.37
CA GLY A 816 -21.31 25.03 -29.36
C GLY A 816 -20.57 25.16 -30.70
N ASN A 817 -21.18 25.75 -31.72
CA ASN A 817 -20.56 25.95 -33.04
C ASN A 817 -20.04 27.40 -33.19
N ARG A 818 -18.99 27.54 -34.03
CA ARG A 818 -18.44 28.84 -34.47
C ARG A 818 -18.57 28.95 -35.97
N GLU A 819 -18.95 30.13 -36.49
CA GLU A 819 -19.06 30.42 -37.92
C GLU A 819 -17.76 31.02 -38.45
N VAL A 820 -17.36 30.64 -39.67
CA VAL A 820 -16.16 31.14 -40.32
C VAL A 820 -16.56 32.42 -41.11
N LEU A 821 -16.06 33.58 -40.65
CA LEU A 821 -16.34 34.92 -41.20
C LEU A 821 -15.35 35.31 -42.31
N GLY A 822 -14.21 34.65 -42.43
CA GLY A 822 -13.18 34.97 -43.42
C GLY A 822 -13.63 34.77 -44.90
N PRO A 823 -12.99 35.45 -45.86
CA PRO A 823 -13.33 35.38 -47.28
C PRO A 823 -13.24 33.98 -47.84
N ARG A 824 -14.03 33.68 -48.88
CA ARG A 824 -13.92 32.44 -49.65
C ARG A 824 -12.63 32.48 -50.48
N HIS A 825 -11.68 31.61 -50.22
CA HIS A 825 -10.68 31.26 -51.22
C HIS A 825 -11.33 30.29 -52.20
N GLU A 826 -11.46 30.74 -53.48
CA GLU A 826 -11.83 29.86 -54.58
C GLU A 826 -10.73 28.85 -54.92
#